data_5da7d6f36f98fe62e146ddefad1cf6af
#
_entry.id   5da7d6f36f98fe62e146ddefad1cf6af
#
_cell.length_a   1.000
_cell.length_b   1.000
_cell.length_c   1.000
_cell.angle_alpha   90.00
_cell.angle_beta   90.00
_cell.angle_gamma   90.00
#
_symmetry.space_group_name_H-M   'P 1'
#
loop_
_entity.id
_entity.type
_entity.pdbx_description
1 polymer ?
#
loop_
_entity_poly.entity_id
_entity_poly.type
_entity_poly.pdbx_seq_one_letter_code
_entity_poly.pdbx_strand_id
1 'polypeptide(L)'
;MEWTSLNDLREKYLSFFESKGHLRLPSFSLVPQGDNSLLLINSGMAPMKKYFTGEVTPPRTRVTTCQKCIRTPDIEQVGKTDRHGTFFEMLGNFSFGDYFKKEATAWAWEFCTKVLEMPEDKLYVTIYQDDDEAFEIWTKQNGVDPSHIVRLGKEDNFWEHGSGPCGPCSEIYFDRGEKYGCGSPDCGPGCECDRYVEFWNNVFSQFNNDGNGNYTELKQKNIDTGMGLERLACILQGVDNIFEVDTVQNIMKKISEISGAKYHEDAQKDVSLRVITDHVRSATFMIGDGVIPSNNGRGYVLRRLIRRACRHGRLLGVNEPFLYKVCDTVIHENHVAYPELADKAELIKKIILSEEESFGKTIDAGLAMLDEYISKLDGNVFSGEDAFKLNDTFGFPLDLTKDILEEKGITVDEDKFNALLAAQKATARAARKDAGADAWKGNSVKINASATDFVGYTDFACDGKVLAIVNADGELVDMLGAGDSGTLVLDKTPFYAQSGGQVGDSGVIKNGADNAFIVADTAKNADKIFLHRGEVTRGIISVGDTVQADINAERRRSIMRNHTAAHLLQAALRQVLGTHVEQAGQLVDEREVRFDFTHFNAMTRDELLKVEHLVNAFIMGAHPVESMEMPIDEAKKLGAMMLFGEKYGNIVRVVKAGDFSTEFCGGTHVSNSGQIGLFHIVSEASVASGVRRITALTGNNVLAHIYQADGMLSGAAAMLRSAVHDLPEKLAALADSDKAKDKEIKSLKEELAHLKSADLFAAPVDLDGLSFYTATLTDVAPDALRSMGDELKNKGDNVVAVVAGVNGEKANIVAVCGKEAIARGAKAGDVVREIAKLAGGGGGGRPDSAMAGCKNVDKLPDAMAQAAALVRDMIQ
;
A
#
# COMPACT_ATOMS: atom_id res chain seq x y z
N MET A 1 31.57 -9.05 -35.01
CA MET A 1 31.00 -8.55 -33.70
C MET A 1 31.85 -9.11 -32.59
N GLU A 2 32.36 -8.24 -31.75
CA GLU A 2 33.08 -8.62 -30.53
C GLU A 2 32.08 -8.71 -29.37
N TRP A 3 32.24 -9.75 -28.53
CA TRP A 3 31.45 -9.84 -27.31
C TRP A 3 31.68 -8.59 -26.45
N THR A 4 30.63 -7.94 -26.00
CA THR A 4 30.71 -6.68 -25.25
C THR A 4 29.73 -6.76 -24.08
N SER A 5 30.18 -6.36 -22.87
CA SER A 5 29.32 -6.33 -21.69
C SER A 5 28.21 -5.29 -21.83
N LEU A 6 27.08 -5.48 -21.13
CA LEU A 6 25.97 -4.52 -21.14
C LEU A 6 26.43 -3.12 -20.70
N ASN A 7 27.29 -3.05 -19.67
CA ASN A 7 27.85 -1.78 -19.18
C ASN A 7 28.75 -1.09 -20.19
N ASP A 8 29.60 -1.84 -20.90
CA ASP A 8 30.46 -1.28 -21.94
C ASP A 8 29.66 -0.83 -23.17
N LEU A 9 28.57 -1.55 -23.50
CA LEU A 9 27.66 -1.14 -24.58
C LEU A 9 27.01 0.21 -24.30
N ARG A 10 26.54 0.40 -23.04
CA ARG A 10 25.99 1.68 -22.62
C ARG A 10 27.01 2.79 -22.78
N GLU A 11 28.22 2.59 -22.34
CA GLU A 11 29.29 3.57 -22.44
C GLU A 11 29.71 3.83 -23.91
N LYS A 12 29.89 2.78 -24.74
CA LYS A 12 30.19 2.91 -26.16
C LYS A 12 29.16 3.81 -26.87
N TYR A 13 27.85 3.61 -26.60
CA TYR A 13 26.80 4.42 -27.20
C TYR A 13 26.85 5.88 -26.75
N LEU A 14 26.91 6.11 -25.46
CA LEU A 14 26.90 7.46 -24.91
C LEU A 14 28.14 8.27 -25.39
N SER A 15 29.32 7.65 -25.31
CA SER A 15 30.57 8.27 -25.79
C SER A 15 30.57 8.52 -27.31
N PHE A 16 29.98 7.62 -28.09
CA PHE A 16 29.84 7.83 -29.54
C PHE A 16 29.01 9.09 -29.83
N PHE A 17 27.86 9.26 -29.20
CA PHE A 17 27.04 10.45 -29.41
C PHE A 17 27.62 11.72 -28.79
N GLU A 18 28.37 11.64 -27.70
CA GLU A 18 29.19 12.77 -27.23
C GLU A 18 30.19 13.23 -28.29
N SER A 19 30.83 12.28 -29.01
CA SER A 19 31.74 12.62 -30.13
C SER A 19 31.04 13.32 -31.29
N LYS A 20 29.69 13.11 -31.41
CA LYS A 20 28.84 13.82 -32.40
C LYS A 20 28.27 15.13 -31.86
N GLY A 21 28.73 15.58 -30.69
CA GLY A 21 28.35 16.87 -30.09
C GLY A 21 27.09 16.86 -29.23
N HIS A 22 26.60 15.67 -28.85
CA HIS A 22 25.47 15.54 -27.93
C HIS A 22 25.90 15.81 -26.48
N LEU A 23 25.02 16.44 -25.69
CA LEU A 23 25.16 16.55 -24.26
C LEU A 23 24.64 15.25 -23.63
N ARG A 24 25.51 14.54 -22.90
CA ARG A 24 25.11 13.38 -22.12
C ARG A 24 24.33 13.83 -20.90
N LEU A 25 23.09 13.40 -20.78
CA LEU A 25 22.27 13.62 -19.60
C LEU A 25 22.19 12.33 -18.77
N PRO A 26 22.09 12.43 -17.44
CA PRO A 26 21.78 11.27 -16.60
C PRO A 26 20.37 10.77 -16.91
N SER A 27 20.09 9.51 -16.55
CA SER A 27 18.72 8.98 -16.60
C SER A 27 17.79 9.80 -15.72
N PHE A 28 16.63 10.13 -16.25
CA PHE A 28 15.56 10.72 -15.43
C PHE A 28 14.94 9.66 -14.51
N SER A 29 14.26 10.15 -13.46
CA SER A 29 13.48 9.27 -12.58
C SER A 29 12.38 8.53 -13.36
N LEU A 30 12.10 7.29 -12.94
CA LEU A 30 10.94 6.53 -13.42
C LEU A 30 9.60 7.19 -13.08
N VAL A 31 9.60 8.11 -12.08
CA VAL A 31 8.44 8.89 -11.69
C VAL A 31 8.34 10.15 -12.55
N PRO A 32 7.32 10.29 -13.43
CA PRO A 32 7.16 11.45 -14.28
C PRO A 32 7.06 12.75 -13.50
N GLN A 33 7.76 13.80 -13.95
CA GLN A 33 7.73 15.12 -13.34
C GLN A 33 6.82 16.05 -14.16
N GLY A 34 5.65 16.40 -13.60
CA GLY A 34 4.72 17.33 -14.22
C GLY A 34 3.93 16.80 -15.44
N ASP A 35 3.94 15.50 -15.68
CA ASP A 35 3.11 14.81 -16.65
C ASP A 35 2.22 13.78 -15.96
N ASN A 36 0.92 14.06 -15.90
CA ASN A 36 -0.08 13.19 -15.28
C ASN A 36 -0.65 12.13 -16.25
N SER A 37 -0.25 12.16 -17.52
CA SER A 37 -0.70 11.20 -18.54
C SER A 37 0.03 9.86 -18.41
N LEU A 38 1.22 9.85 -17.80
CA LEU A 38 2.05 8.68 -17.61
C LEU A 38 2.11 8.28 -16.14
N LEU A 39 1.94 7.00 -15.88
CA LEU A 39 2.11 6.44 -14.55
C LEU A 39 3.59 6.29 -14.18
N LEU A 40 4.38 5.77 -15.14
CA LEU A 40 5.83 5.57 -15.06
C LEU A 40 6.46 5.94 -16.40
N ILE A 41 7.71 6.34 -16.38
CA ILE A 41 8.46 6.62 -17.60
C ILE A 41 8.68 5.31 -18.38
N ASN A 42 8.27 5.30 -19.64
CA ASN A 42 8.24 4.14 -20.53
C ASN A 42 9.03 4.32 -21.84
N SER A 43 9.65 5.49 -22.03
CA SER A 43 10.48 5.79 -23.21
C SER A 43 11.50 6.88 -22.92
N GLY A 44 12.54 6.98 -23.74
CA GLY A 44 13.58 8.01 -23.64
C GLY A 44 13.06 9.43 -23.80
N MET A 45 12.06 9.63 -24.68
CA MET A 45 11.50 10.94 -24.98
C MET A 45 10.56 11.46 -23.89
N ALA A 46 9.88 10.58 -23.15
CA ALA A 46 8.83 10.95 -22.21
C ALA A 46 9.22 12.08 -21.23
N PRO A 47 10.39 12.04 -20.57
CA PRO A 47 10.79 13.13 -19.66
C PRO A 47 11.18 14.43 -20.37
N MET A 48 11.42 14.40 -21.68
CA MET A 48 11.87 15.51 -22.50
C MET A 48 10.80 16.11 -23.44
N LYS A 49 9.55 15.67 -23.31
CA LYS A 49 8.42 16.04 -24.18
C LYS A 49 8.30 17.57 -24.43
N LYS A 50 8.58 18.38 -23.40
CA LYS A 50 8.53 19.85 -23.47
C LYS A 50 9.62 20.47 -24.35
N TYR A 51 10.74 19.76 -24.56
CA TYR A 51 11.79 20.22 -25.51
C TYR A 51 11.36 19.99 -26.95
N PHE A 52 10.65 18.91 -27.24
CA PHE A 52 10.12 18.60 -28.57
C PHE A 52 9.03 19.57 -28.99
N THR A 53 8.19 20.04 -28.08
CA THR A 53 7.12 21.00 -28.35
C THR A 53 7.64 22.44 -28.39
N GLY A 54 8.87 22.68 -27.92
CA GLY A 54 9.45 24.02 -27.81
C GLY A 54 8.87 24.86 -26.64
N GLU A 55 8.15 24.21 -25.69
CA GLU A 55 7.66 24.88 -24.47
C GLU A 55 8.80 25.28 -23.54
N VAL A 56 9.86 24.50 -23.52
CA VAL A 56 11.04 24.71 -22.69
C VAL A 56 12.28 24.62 -23.59
N THR A 57 13.23 25.53 -23.42
CA THR A 57 14.52 25.47 -24.12
C THR A 57 15.35 24.30 -23.56
N PRO A 58 15.81 23.38 -24.42
CA PRO A 58 16.66 22.29 -23.97
C PRO A 58 18.04 22.79 -23.51
N PRO A 59 18.75 22.08 -22.64
CA PRO A 59 20.09 22.46 -22.18
C PRO A 59 21.10 22.49 -23.34
N ARG A 60 20.84 21.70 -24.39
CA ARG A 60 21.54 21.67 -25.69
C ARG A 60 20.60 21.14 -26.75
N THR A 61 20.77 21.54 -28.01
CA THR A 61 19.95 21.07 -29.15
C THR A 61 20.18 19.58 -29.47
N ARG A 62 21.29 18.99 -29.04
CA ARG A 62 21.67 17.60 -29.16
C ARG A 62 21.86 16.98 -27.77
N VAL A 63 21.14 15.94 -27.48
CA VAL A 63 21.19 15.25 -26.17
C VAL A 63 21.29 13.75 -26.39
N THR A 64 22.04 13.07 -25.56
CA THR A 64 22.04 11.59 -25.47
C THR A 64 21.85 11.15 -24.03
N THR A 65 21.13 10.04 -23.84
CA THR A 65 20.86 9.47 -22.52
C THR A 65 20.63 7.97 -22.61
N CYS A 66 20.89 7.29 -21.49
CA CYS A 66 20.41 5.93 -21.26
C CYS A 66 19.29 6.03 -20.21
N GLN A 67 18.05 5.91 -20.66
CA GLN A 67 16.86 6.14 -19.84
C GLN A 67 16.33 4.84 -19.25
N LYS A 68 16.16 4.81 -17.93
CA LYS A 68 15.40 3.76 -17.21
C LYS A 68 13.94 3.80 -17.67
N CYS A 69 13.39 2.66 -18.04
CA CYS A 69 12.00 2.53 -18.50
C CYS A 69 11.29 1.38 -17.80
N ILE A 70 10.00 1.57 -17.53
CA ILE A 70 9.09 0.52 -17.06
C ILE A 70 7.92 0.41 -18.01
N ARG A 71 7.68 -0.81 -18.52
CA ARG A 71 6.49 -1.17 -19.31
C ARG A 71 5.83 -2.38 -18.69
N THR A 72 4.54 -2.29 -18.42
CA THR A 72 3.77 -3.35 -17.75
C THR A 72 2.59 -3.91 -18.54
N PRO A 73 2.22 -3.45 -19.75
CA PRO A 73 1.13 -4.06 -20.50
C PRO A 73 1.38 -5.55 -20.76
N ASP A 74 2.63 -5.95 -21.02
CA ASP A 74 3.00 -7.32 -21.38
C ASP A 74 3.59 -8.12 -20.21
N ILE A 75 3.23 -7.78 -18.97
CA ILE A 75 3.79 -8.42 -17.77
C ILE A 75 3.55 -9.93 -17.74
N GLU A 76 2.44 -10.40 -18.33
CA GLU A 76 2.10 -11.83 -18.44
C GLU A 76 3.00 -12.57 -19.42
N GLN A 77 3.65 -11.86 -20.37
CA GLN A 77 4.59 -12.42 -21.34
C GLN A 77 6.01 -12.57 -20.77
N VAL A 78 6.31 -11.87 -19.67
CA VAL A 78 7.62 -11.94 -19.03
C VAL A 78 7.91 -13.37 -18.56
N GLY A 79 9.06 -13.88 -18.96
CA GLY A 79 9.49 -15.24 -18.69
C GLY A 79 9.03 -16.29 -19.72
N LYS A 80 7.95 -16.01 -20.49
CA LYS A 80 7.42 -16.90 -21.52
C LYS A 80 8.04 -16.64 -22.89
N THR A 81 8.46 -15.41 -23.17
CA THR A 81 9.08 -14.96 -24.40
C THR A 81 10.54 -14.58 -24.18
N ASP A 82 11.32 -14.50 -25.23
CA ASP A 82 12.76 -14.21 -25.16
C ASP A 82 13.10 -12.72 -25.08
N ARG A 83 12.12 -11.83 -25.34
CA ARG A 83 12.31 -10.38 -25.54
C ARG A 83 11.51 -9.46 -24.63
N HIS A 84 10.59 -9.97 -23.80
CA HIS A 84 9.76 -9.15 -22.92
C HIS A 84 10.33 -9.07 -21.51
N GLY A 85 10.51 -7.82 -21.04
CA GLY A 85 10.86 -7.48 -19.68
C GLY A 85 10.08 -6.26 -19.23
N THR A 86 9.82 -6.12 -17.91
CA THR A 86 9.12 -4.94 -17.38
C THR A 86 10.06 -3.76 -17.17
N PHE A 87 11.30 -3.99 -16.77
CA PHE A 87 12.35 -2.98 -16.73
C PHE A 87 13.32 -3.16 -17.89
N PHE A 88 13.66 -2.09 -18.55
CA PHE A 88 14.71 -2.06 -19.57
C PHE A 88 15.36 -0.68 -19.62
N GLU A 89 16.54 -0.64 -20.22
CA GLU A 89 17.26 0.60 -20.48
C GLU A 89 17.12 0.98 -21.95
N MET A 90 16.71 2.23 -22.20
CA MET A 90 16.57 2.78 -23.53
C MET A 90 17.69 3.78 -23.80
N LEU A 91 18.59 3.43 -24.70
CA LEU A 91 19.59 4.32 -25.25
C LEU A 91 18.93 5.25 -26.27
N GLY A 92 19.18 6.55 -26.16
CA GLY A 92 18.57 7.53 -27.04
C GLY A 92 19.50 8.66 -27.42
N ASN A 93 19.43 9.11 -28.66
CA ASN A 93 20.01 10.35 -29.14
C ASN A 93 18.88 11.23 -29.70
N PHE A 94 18.88 12.48 -29.29
CA PHE A 94 17.79 13.40 -29.52
C PHE A 94 18.28 14.69 -30.21
N SER A 95 17.47 15.18 -31.14
CA SER A 95 17.68 16.47 -31.79
C SER A 95 16.47 17.36 -31.60
N PHE A 96 16.66 18.53 -31.07
CA PHE A 96 15.63 19.56 -30.91
C PHE A 96 15.84 20.68 -31.93
N GLY A 97 15.40 20.44 -33.18
CA GLY A 97 15.51 21.37 -34.29
C GLY A 97 16.93 21.57 -34.83
N ASP A 98 17.86 20.69 -34.62
CA ASP A 98 19.27 20.76 -35.05
C ASP A 98 19.53 19.88 -36.27
N TYR A 99 19.58 18.59 -36.11
CA TYR A 99 19.75 17.61 -37.20
C TYR A 99 18.47 16.78 -37.39
N PHE A 100 18.38 16.12 -38.57
CA PHE A 100 17.20 15.33 -38.91
C PHE A 100 17.60 14.01 -39.57
N LYS A 101 16.78 13.46 -40.49
CA LYS A 101 16.91 12.11 -41.06
C LYS A 101 18.34 11.77 -41.54
N LYS A 102 18.99 12.66 -42.26
CA LYS A 102 20.29 12.40 -42.90
C LYS A 102 21.38 12.07 -41.91
N GLU A 103 21.51 12.89 -40.89
CA GLU A 103 22.54 12.70 -39.84
C GLU A 103 22.13 11.55 -38.91
N ALA A 104 20.84 11.47 -38.49
CA ALA A 104 20.38 10.44 -37.63
C ALA A 104 20.63 9.03 -38.15
N THR A 105 20.22 8.78 -39.40
CA THR A 105 20.40 7.47 -40.01
C THR A 105 21.87 7.16 -40.32
N ALA A 106 22.68 8.18 -40.71
CA ALA A 106 24.10 8.00 -40.97
C ALA A 106 24.84 7.58 -39.68
N TRP A 107 24.54 8.24 -38.53
CA TRP A 107 25.16 7.90 -37.26
C TRP A 107 24.65 6.57 -36.70
N ALA A 108 23.39 6.25 -36.93
CA ALA A 108 22.86 4.94 -36.56
C ALA A 108 23.57 3.82 -37.31
N TRP A 109 23.73 3.97 -38.62
CA TRP A 109 24.45 3.01 -39.48
C TRP A 109 25.95 2.93 -39.13
N GLU A 110 26.60 4.10 -38.92
CA GLU A 110 28.01 4.17 -38.48
C GLU A 110 28.20 3.44 -37.13
N PHE A 111 27.32 3.64 -36.18
CA PHE A 111 27.40 2.98 -34.87
C PHE A 111 27.30 1.45 -35.02
N CYS A 112 26.29 0.96 -35.76
CA CYS A 112 26.12 -0.47 -35.96
C CYS A 112 27.31 -1.10 -36.71
N THR A 113 27.74 -0.48 -37.86
CA THR A 113 28.71 -1.13 -38.78
C THR A 113 30.15 -0.83 -38.46
N LYS A 114 30.49 0.34 -37.86
CA LYS A 114 31.87 0.75 -37.56
C LYS A 114 32.26 0.65 -36.10
N VAL A 115 31.30 0.92 -35.17
CA VAL A 115 31.61 0.88 -33.73
C VAL A 115 31.33 -0.49 -33.14
N LEU A 116 30.21 -1.12 -33.51
CA LEU A 116 29.83 -2.45 -33.05
C LEU A 116 30.28 -3.57 -34.00
N GLU A 117 30.76 -3.20 -35.20
CA GLU A 117 31.21 -4.15 -36.24
C GLU A 117 30.19 -5.24 -36.55
N MET A 118 28.92 -4.84 -36.60
CA MET A 118 27.83 -5.74 -36.96
C MET A 118 27.89 -6.05 -38.46
N PRO A 119 27.69 -7.33 -38.87
CA PRO A 119 27.70 -7.70 -40.25
C PRO A 119 26.54 -7.07 -41.02
N GLU A 120 26.82 -6.32 -42.08
CA GLU A 120 25.82 -5.56 -42.84
C GLU A 120 24.77 -6.47 -43.50
N ASP A 121 25.14 -7.70 -43.86
CA ASP A 121 24.27 -8.72 -44.42
C ASP A 121 23.23 -9.28 -43.45
N LYS A 122 23.36 -8.96 -42.14
CA LYS A 122 22.40 -9.34 -41.12
C LYS A 122 21.56 -8.17 -40.63
N LEU A 123 21.85 -6.95 -41.10
CA LEU A 123 21.13 -5.75 -40.74
C LEU A 123 20.03 -5.47 -41.76
N TYR A 124 18.81 -5.27 -41.22
CA TYR A 124 17.64 -4.90 -42.03
C TYR A 124 17.08 -3.59 -41.49
N VAL A 125 16.47 -2.80 -42.36
CA VAL A 125 15.84 -1.52 -42.01
C VAL A 125 14.39 -1.54 -42.45
N THR A 126 13.49 -1.23 -41.55
CA THR A 126 12.10 -0.93 -41.92
C THR A 126 11.89 0.58 -42.00
N ILE A 127 11.01 1.01 -42.89
CA ILE A 127 10.63 2.40 -43.07
C ILE A 127 9.11 2.53 -43.24
N TYR A 128 8.57 3.69 -42.88
CA TYR A 128 7.17 3.97 -43.18
C TYR A 128 6.92 3.93 -44.71
N GLN A 129 5.82 3.27 -45.07
CA GLN A 129 5.51 2.94 -46.46
C GLN A 129 5.56 4.14 -47.42
N ASP A 130 5.19 5.36 -46.99
CA ASP A 130 5.13 6.59 -47.77
C ASP A 130 6.38 7.49 -47.59
N ASP A 131 7.41 7.02 -46.84
CA ASP A 131 8.64 7.80 -46.60
C ASP A 131 9.74 7.49 -47.66
N ASP A 132 9.54 7.97 -48.87
CA ASP A 132 10.52 7.84 -49.96
C ASP A 132 11.84 8.56 -49.66
N GLU A 133 11.81 9.65 -48.90
CA GLU A 133 13.01 10.35 -48.47
C GLU A 133 13.90 9.47 -47.60
N ALA A 134 13.31 8.73 -46.65
CA ALA A 134 14.05 7.77 -45.82
C ALA A 134 14.65 6.65 -46.70
N PHE A 135 13.89 6.09 -47.63
CA PHE A 135 14.39 5.09 -48.56
C PHE A 135 15.63 5.57 -49.33
N GLU A 136 15.58 6.76 -49.92
CA GLU A 136 16.71 7.35 -50.62
C GLU A 136 17.92 7.59 -49.71
N ILE A 137 17.71 8.07 -48.50
CA ILE A 137 18.80 8.27 -47.55
C ILE A 137 19.47 6.95 -47.18
N TRP A 138 18.70 5.95 -46.82
CA TRP A 138 19.24 4.63 -46.47
C TRP A 138 20.02 3.98 -47.61
N THR A 139 19.49 4.01 -48.85
CA THR A 139 20.13 3.36 -49.98
C THR A 139 21.28 4.18 -50.56
N LYS A 140 21.08 5.48 -50.86
CA LYS A 140 22.06 6.30 -51.60
C LYS A 140 23.13 6.89 -50.69
N GLN A 141 22.79 7.29 -49.47
CA GLN A 141 23.72 7.96 -48.54
C GLN A 141 24.41 6.94 -47.66
N ASN A 142 23.65 6.02 -47.06
CA ASN A 142 24.16 5.07 -46.06
C ASN A 142 24.63 3.74 -46.71
N GLY A 143 24.26 3.49 -47.96
CA GLY A 143 24.73 2.34 -48.74
C GLY A 143 24.05 1.00 -48.38
N VAL A 144 22.91 1.05 -47.72
CA VAL A 144 22.13 -0.15 -47.39
C VAL A 144 21.58 -0.76 -48.65
N ASP A 145 21.75 -2.09 -48.81
CA ASP A 145 21.19 -2.83 -49.93
C ASP A 145 19.66 -2.68 -49.99
N PRO A 146 19.07 -2.26 -51.13
CA PRO A 146 17.62 -2.09 -51.22
C PRO A 146 16.82 -3.34 -50.86
N SER A 147 17.38 -4.53 -50.96
CA SER A 147 16.75 -5.81 -50.56
C SER A 147 16.66 -5.98 -49.05
N HIS A 148 17.41 -5.21 -48.27
CA HIS A 148 17.39 -5.18 -46.84
C HIS A 148 16.48 -4.07 -46.27
N ILE A 149 15.74 -3.34 -47.13
CA ILE A 149 14.80 -2.31 -46.72
C ILE A 149 13.37 -2.79 -46.95
N VAL A 150 12.59 -2.82 -45.84
CA VAL A 150 11.18 -3.23 -45.87
C VAL A 150 10.28 -2.05 -45.58
N ARG A 151 9.21 -1.86 -46.37
CA ARG A 151 8.21 -0.82 -46.16
C ARG A 151 7.04 -1.40 -45.39
N LEU A 152 6.76 -0.80 -44.23
CA LEU A 152 5.67 -1.23 -43.35
C LEU A 152 4.64 -0.11 -43.14
N GLY A 153 3.49 -0.47 -42.66
CA GLY A 153 2.37 0.44 -42.47
C GLY A 153 2.52 1.37 -41.25
N LYS A 154 1.44 2.09 -40.96
CA LYS A 154 1.39 3.00 -39.84
C LYS A 154 1.50 2.29 -38.48
N GLU A 155 1.05 1.06 -38.40
CA GLU A 155 1.09 0.27 -37.17
C GLU A 155 2.53 -0.02 -36.74
N ASP A 156 3.45 -0.20 -37.67
CA ASP A 156 4.84 -0.56 -37.40
C ASP A 156 5.79 0.65 -37.46
N ASN A 157 5.71 1.46 -38.52
CA ASN A 157 6.70 2.50 -38.82
C ASN A 157 6.16 3.94 -38.70
N PHE A 158 5.19 4.18 -37.81
CA PHE A 158 4.78 5.53 -37.42
C PHE A 158 4.59 5.59 -35.90
N TRP A 159 5.51 6.27 -35.25
CA TRP A 159 5.49 6.35 -33.80
C TRP A 159 4.57 7.47 -33.30
N GLU A 160 3.61 7.12 -32.44
CA GLU A 160 2.74 8.04 -31.73
C GLU A 160 2.36 7.48 -30.34
N HIS A 161 2.22 8.32 -29.37
CA HIS A 161 1.79 7.93 -28.03
C HIS A 161 0.82 8.94 -27.44
N GLY A 162 -0.48 8.68 -27.57
CA GLY A 162 -1.54 9.59 -27.14
C GLY A 162 -1.48 10.93 -27.86
N SER A 163 -1.45 12.05 -27.13
CA SER A 163 -1.25 13.38 -27.67
C SER A 163 0.21 13.82 -27.57
N GLY A 164 0.69 14.53 -28.56
CA GLY A 164 2.04 15.11 -28.57
C GLY A 164 2.84 14.85 -29.83
N PRO A 165 4.17 15.06 -29.80
CA PRO A 165 5.07 14.86 -30.92
C PRO A 165 5.02 13.43 -31.46
N CYS A 166 4.96 13.30 -32.80
CA CYS A 166 4.88 12.03 -33.50
C CYS A 166 5.43 12.13 -34.92
N GLY A 167 5.63 11.00 -35.59
CA GLY A 167 6.09 10.96 -36.96
C GLY A 167 6.46 9.58 -37.45
N PRO A 168 6.79 9.47 -38.77
CA PRO A 168 7.29 8.22 -39.32
C PRO A 168 8.61 7.83 -38.66
N CYS A 169 8.92 6.55 -38.70
CA CYS A 169 10.17 6.04 -38.16
C CYS A 169 10.86 5.04 -39.07
N SER A 170 12.15 4.85 -38.84
CA SER A 170 12.94 3.76 -39.39
C SER A 170 13.47 2.90 -38.28
N GLU A 171 13.25 1.60 -38.35
CA GLU A 171 13.70 0.63 -37.35
C GLU A 171 14.81 -0.22 -37.90
N ILE A 172 15.81 -0.52 -37.08
CA ILE A 172 16.94 -1.38 -37.44
C ILE A 172 16.73 -2.72 -36.77
N TYR A 173 16.74 -3.79 -37.58
CA TYR A 173 16.59 -5.17 -37.20
C TYR A 173 17.89 -5.94 -37.40
N PHE A 174 18.08 -6.99 -36.58
CA PHE A 174 19.16 -7.96 -36.75
C PHE A 174 18.60 -9.34 -37.02
N ASP A 175 19.05 -9.98 -38.12
CA ASP A 175 18.73 -11.39 -38.43
C ASP A 175 19.60 -12.33 -37.60
N ARG A 176 19.00 -12.98 -36.62
CA ARG A 176 19.64 -13.96 -35.73
C ARG A 176 19.81 -15.34 -36.40
N GLY A 177 19.23 -15.52 -37.55
CA GLY A 177 19.31 -16.75 -38.35
C GLY A 177 18.05 -17.62 -38.23
N GLU A 178 17.99 -18.59 -39.17
CA GLU A 178 16.79 -19.43 -39.40
C GLU A 178 16.34 -20.22 -38.15
N LYS A 179 17.27 -20.58 -37.24
CA LYS A 179 16.93 -21.34 -36.03
C LYS A 179 15.91 -20.63 -35.14
N TYR A 180 15.81 -19.29 -35.22
CA TYR A 180 14.87 -18.47 -34.46
C TYR A 180 13.62 -18.11 -35.27
N GLY A 181 13.52 -18.53 -36.51
CA GLY A 181 12.40 -18.20 -37.40
C GLY A 181 11.17 -19.06 -37.15
N CYS A 182 9.99 -18.54 -37.54
CA CYS A 182 8.72 -19.26 -37.52
C CYS A 182 8.57 -20.33 -38.60
N GLY A 183 9.56 -20.47 -39.51
CA GLY A 183 9.51 -21.40 -40.65
C GLY A 183 8.58 -20.98 -41.79
N SER A 184 7.95 -19.80 -41.73
CA SER A 184 7.16 -19.24 -42.83
C SER A 184 8.06 -18.78 -43.97
N PRO A 185 7.68 -18.97 -45.23
CA PRO A 185 8.40 -18.44 -46.38
C PRO A 185 8.38 -16.90 -46.41
N ASP A 186 7.40 -16.26 -45.74
CA ASP A 186 7.25 -14.79 -45.66
C ASP A 186 7.89 -14.23 -44.37
N CYS A 187 8.74 -15.01 -43.66
CA CYS A 187 9.43 -14.58 -42.49
C CYS A 187 10.44 -13.46 -42.81
N GLY A 188 10.20 -12.25 -42.31
CA GLY A 188 11.02 -11.06 -42.53
C GLY A 188 10.92 -10.06 -41.37
N PRO A 189 11.57 -8.87 -41.45
CA PRO A 189 11.38 -7.80 -40.55
C PRO A 189 9.87 -7.40 -40.39
N GLY A 190 9.40 -7.26 -39.19
CA GLY A 190 7.97 -7.11 -38.86
C GLY A 190 7.27 -8.45 -38.52
N CYS A 191 7.93 -9.61 -38.71
CA CYS A 191 7.40 -10.86 -38.19
C CYS A 191 7.54 -10.94 -36.66
N GLU A 192 6.52 -11.46 -35.97
CA GLU A 192 6.54 -11.59 -34.51
C GLU A 192 7.48 -12.68 -33.96
N CYS A 193 8.14 -13.48 -34.84
CA CYS A 193 9.12 -14.48 -34.41
C CYS A 193 10.43 -13.83 -33.93
N ASP A 194 11.29 -14.63 -33.27
CA ASP A 194 12.53 -14.12 -32.68
C ASP A 194 13.73 -14.11 -33.68
N ARG A 195 13.51 -14.30 -34.98
CA ARG A 195 14.56 -14.25 -36.01
C ARG A 195 15.02 -12.81 -36.28
N TYR A 196 14.07 -11.93 -36.65
CA TYR A 196 14.36 -10.53 -36.95
C TYR A 196 14.03 -9.69 -35.73
N VAL A 197 15.06 -9.34 -34.96
CA VAL A 197 14.87 -8.59 -33.70
C VAL A 197 15.07 -7.10 -33.94
N GLU A 198 14.01 -6.33 -33.83
CA GLU A 198 14.08 -4.87 -33.73
C GLU A 198 14.85 -4.51 -32.47
N PHE A 199 15.95 -3.74 -32.63
CA PHE A 199 16.73 -3.27 -31.49
C PHE A 199 16.89 -1.75 -31.44
N TRP A 200 16.67 -1.03 -32.54
CA TRP A 200 16.80 0.42 -32.60
C TRP A 200 15.70 1.07 -33.44
N ASN A 201 14.91 1.95 -32.87
CA ASN A 201 13.93 2.77 -33.58
C ASN A 201 14.41 4.21 -33.72
N ASN A 202 14.34 4.79 -34.91
CA ASN A 202 14.70 6.17 -35.25
C ASN A 202 13.43 6.92 -35.68
N VAL A 203 12.84 7.70 -34.76
CA VAL A 203 11.60 8.45 -34.99
C VAL A 203 11.89 9.85 -35.52
N PHE A 204 11.27 10.20 -36.60
CA PHE A 204 11.36 11.51 -37.29
C PHE A 204 10.17 12.37 -36.85
N SER A 205 10.25 12.91 -35.61
CA SER A 205 9.18 13.71 -35.01
C SER A 205 8.99 15.04 -35.75
N GLN A 206 7.98 15.11 -36.61
CA GLN A 206 7.64 16.26 -37.41
C GLN A 206 6.19 16.72 -37.26
N PHE A 207 5.34 15.91 -36.61
CA PHE A 207 3.94 16.20 -36.35
C PHE A 207 3.63 16.26 -34.86
N ASN A 208 2.53 16.93 -34.52
CA ASN A 208 1.91 16.93 -33.22
C ASN A 208 0.49 16.38 -33.36
N ASN A 209 0.21 15.28 -32.64
CA ASN A 209 -1.11 14.68 -32.55
C ASN A 209 -1.89 15.33 -31.40
N ASP A 210 -3.12 15.80 -31.65
CA ASP A 210 -4.01 16.39 -30.65
C ASP A 210 -4.71 15.33 -29.73
N GLY A 211 -4.46 14.05 -29.97
CA GLY A 211 -5.11 12.93 -29.27
C GLY A 211 -6.46 12.50 -29.88
N ASN A 212 -6.93 13.19 -30.93
CA ASN A 212 -8.17 12.87 -31.67
C ASN A 212 -7.86 12.37 -33.10
N GLY A 213 -6.60 12.13 -33.41
CA GLY A 213 -6.15 11.71 -34.73
C GLY A 213 -5.91 12.86 -35.72
N ASN A 214 -5.88 14.12 -35.26
CA ASN A 214 -5.50 15.25 -36.12
C ASN A 214 -4.01 15.55 -35.92
N TYR A 215 -3.29 15.67 -37.05
CA TYR A 215 -1.86 15.94 -37.08
C TYR A 215 -1.59 17.35 -37.60
N THR A 216 -0.80 18.11 -36.85
CA THR A 216 -0.29 19.42 -37.26
C THR A 216 1.24 19.37 -37.32
N GLU A 217 1.85 20.05 -38.24
CA GLU A 217 3.32 20.13 -38.31
C GLU A 217 3.89 20.81 -37.06
N LEU A 218 4.97 20.24 -36.52
CA LEU A 218 5.74 20.90 -35.48
C LEU A 218 6.50 22.10 -36.04
N LYS A 219 6.70 23.11 -35.21
CA LYS A 219 7.50 24.31 -35.57
C LYS A 219 8.94 23.97 -35.93
N GLN A 220 9.46 22.89 -35.40
CA GLN A 220 10.79 22.36 -35.64
C GLN A 220 10.71 20.85 -35.84
N LYS A 221 11.54 20.32 -36.72
CA LYS A 221 11.71 18.89 -36.91
C LYS A 221 12.68 18.36 -35.87
N ASN A 222 12.34 17.25 -35.22
CA ASN A 222 13.12 16.68 -34.13
C ASN A 222 13.47 15.24 -34.45
N ILE A 223 14.52 14.73 -33.80
CA ILE A 223 14.86 13.31 -33.75
C ILE A 223 14.64 12.81 -32.36
N ASP A 224 13.93 11.68 -32.30
CA ASP A 224 13.76 10.82 -31.12
C ASP A 224 14.24 9.43 -31.49
N THR A 225 15.19 8.87 -30.76
CA THR A 225 15.60 7.48 -31.01
C THR A 225 15.50 6.65 -29.74
N GLY A 226 15.20 5.37 -29.91
CA GLY A 226 15.14 4.42 -28.82
C GLY A 226 15.77 3.08 -29.21
N MET A 227 16.88 2.74 -28.57
CA MET A 227 17.52 1.45 -28.70
C MET A 227 17.45 0.69 -27.39
N GLY A 228 16.90 -0.52 -27.41
CA GLY A 228 16.87 -1.39 -26.23
C GLY A 228 18.26 -1.91 -25.91
N LEU A 229 18.84 -1.48 -24.79
CA LEU A 229 20.18 -1.89 -24.39
C LEU A 229 20.29 -3.41 -24.19
N GLU A 230 19.32 -4.02 -23.52
CA GLU A 230 19.29 -5.46 -23.29
C GLU A 230 19.14 -6.25 -24.59
N ARG A 231 18.33 -5.77 -25.56
CA ARG A 231 18.20 -6.39 -26.90
C ARG A 231 19.51 -6.32 -27.68
N LEU A 232 20.16 -5.16 -27.66
CA LEU A 232 21.48 -5.00 -28.29
C LEU A 232 22.53 -5.90 -27.63
N ALA A 233 22.54 -5.97 -26.31
CA ALA A 233 23.46 -6.85 -25.57
C ALA A 233 23.20 -8.33 -25.90
N CYS A 234 21.94 -8.75 -25.99
CA CYS A 234 21.59 -10.12 -26.40
C CYS A 234 22.16 -10.48 -27.76
N ILE A 235 22.09 -9.57 -28.75
CA ILE A 235 22.64 -9.75 -30.10
C ILE A 235 24.17 -9.86 -30.03
N LEU A 236 24.87 -8.94 -29.35
CA LEU A 236 26.32 -8.89 -29.35
C LEU A 236 26.97 -9.96 -28.48
N GLN A 237 26.29 -10.39 -27.43
CA GLN A 237 26.74 -11.51 -26.59
C GLN A 237 26.41 -12.87 -27.20
N GLY A 238 25.54 -12.90 -28.24
CA GLY A 238 25.17 -14.11 -28.96
C GLY A 238 24.35 -15.08 -28.11
N VAL A 239 23.54 -14.54 -27.18
CA VAL A 239 22.68 -15.31 -26.26
C VAL A 239 21.26 -15.43 -26.79
N ASP A 240 20.52 -16.42 -26.29
CA ASP A 240 19.21 -16.78 -26.87
C ASP A 240 18.09 -15.81 -26.41
N ASN A 241 18.22 -15.19 -25.25
CA ASN A 241 17.21 -14.27 -24.71
C ASN A 241 17.83 -13.18 -23.81
N ILE A 242 17.05 -12.15 -23.48
CA ILE A 242 17.50 -11.00 -22.67
C ILE A 242 17.87 -11.40 -21.23
N PHE A 243 17.39 -12.54 -20.74
CA PHE A 243 17.71 -13.04 -19.39
C PHE A 243 19.09 -13.70 -19.31
N GLU A 244 19.72 -13.97 -20.45
CA GLU A 244 21.06 -14.54 -20.56
C GLU A 244 22.14 -13.48 -20.75
N VAL A 245 21.76 -12.20 -20.87
CA VAL A 245 22.69 -11.08 -20.88
C VAL A 245 23.46 -11.03 -19.55
N ASP A 246 24.76 -10.76 -19.61
CA ASP A 246 25.74 -10.89 -18.54
C ASP A 246 25.25 -10.38 -17.16
N THR A 247 24.84 -9.12 -17.06
CA THR A 247 24.36 -8.52 -15.80
C THR A 247 23.05 -9.14 -15.32
N VAL A 248 22.13 -9.45 -16.24
CA VAL A 248 20.83 -10.07 -15.92
C VAL A 248 21.03 -11.51 -15.47
N GLN A 249 21.96 -12.23 -16.12
CA GLN A 249 22.31 -13.60 -15.78
C GLN A 249 22.94 -13.71 -14.37
N ASN A 250 23.70 -12.69 -13.93
CA ASN A 250 24.26 -12.65 -12.58
C ASN A 250 23.17 -12.54 -11.52
N ILE A 251 22.10 -11.78 -11.79
CA ILE A 251 20.92 -11.70 -10.91
C ILE A 251 20.23 -13.07 -10.84
N MET A 252 20.01 -13.72 -11.99
CA MET A 252 19.41 -15.05 -12.08
C MET A 252 20.23 -16.12 -11.35
N LYS A 253 21.56 -16.08 -11.46
CA LYS A 253 22.45 -16.99 -10.70
C LYS A 253 22.23 -16.85 -9.20
N LYS A 254 22.06 -15.63 -8.70
CA LYS A 254 21.76 -15.40 -7.28
C LYS A 254 20.44 -16.02 -6.84
N ILE A 255 19.41 -15.95 -7.69
CA ILE A 255 18.13 -16.61 -7.44
C ILE A 255 18.29 -18.14 -7.45
N SER A 256 19.05 -18.67 -8.41
CA SER A 256 19.39 -20.10 -8.51
C SER A 256 20.13 -20.61 -7.26
N GLU A 257 21.08 -19.84 -6.73
CA GLU A 257 21.79 -20.18 -5.49
C GLU A 257 20.84 -20.29 -4.30
N ILE A 258 19.85 -19.40 -4.21
CA ILE A 258 18.90 -19.36 -3.09
C ILE A 258 17.86 -20.48 -3.21
N SER A 259 17.33 -20.70 -4.42
CA SER A 259 16.26 -21.69 -4.67
C SER A 259 16.75 -23.11 -4.90
N GLY A 260 18.01 -23.29 -5.29
CA GLY A 260 18.55 -24.56 -5.76
C GLY A 260 18.10 -24.96 -7.18
N ALA A 261 17.26 -24.15 -7.83
CA ALA A 261 16.83 -24.36 -9.20
C ALA A 261 17.94 -23.98 -10.19
N LYS A 262 18.12 -24.77 -11.25
CA LYS A 262 19.09 -24.47 -12.28
C LYS A 262 18.39 -24.14 -13.59
N TYR A 263 18.86 -23.07 -14.21
CA TYR A 263 18.35 -22.61 -15.50
C TYR A 263 18.67 -23.62 -16.60
N HIS A 264 17.74 -23.84 -17.53
CA HIS A 264 17.76 -24.84 -18.61
C HIS A 264 17.59 -26.32 -18.17
N GLU A 265 17.22 -26.60 -16.90
CA GLU A 265 16.90 -27.98 -16.50
C GLU A 265 15.38 -28.28 -16.57
N ASP A 266 14.53 -27.26 -16.42
CA ASP A 266 13.07 -27.40 -16.38
C ASP A 266 12.39 -26.13 -16.92
N ALA A 267 11.60 -26.24 -17.96
CA ALA A 267 10.98 -25.10 -18.65
C ALA A 267 10.06 -24.26 -17.74
N GLN A 268 9.36 -24.87 -16.75
CA GLN A 268 8.51 -24.13 -15.82
C GLN A 268 9.33 -23.41 -14.76
N LYS A 269 10.43 -24.02 -14.31
CA LYS A 269 11.37 -23.36 -13.40
C LYS A 269 12.09 -22.21 -14.10
N ASP A 270 12.41 -22.35 -15.39
CA ASP A 270 13.03 -21.30 -16.19
C ASP A 270 12.13 -20.07 -16.28
N VAL A 271 10.83 -20.25 -16.52
CA VAL A 271 9.85 -19.14 -16.46
C VAL A 271 9.89 -18.46 -15.10
N SER A 272 9.90 -19.23 -14.01
CA SER A 272 9.94 -18.67 -12.66
C SER A 272 11.23 -17.91 -12.40
N LEU A 273 12.38 -18.42 -12.81
CA LEU A 273 13.69 -17.75 -12.68
C LEU A 273 13.71 -16.43 -13.47
N ARG A 274 13.21 -16.42 -14.69
CA ARG A 274 13.11 -15.21 -15.55
C ARG A 274 12.19 -14.16 -14.91
N VAL A 275 11.00 -14.56 -14.46
CA VAL A 275 10.03 -13.66 -13.82
C VAL A 275 10.62 -13.01 -12.57
N ILE A 276 11.22 -13.80 -11.69
CA ILE A 276 11.82 -13.25 -10.45
C ILE A 276 12.94 -12.28 -10.80
N THR A 277 13.79 -12.62 -11.77
CA THR A 277 14.92 -11.79 -12.23
C THR A 277 14.44 -10.43 -12.71
N ASP A 278 13.46 -10.41 -13.61
CA ASP A 278 12.87 -9.17 -14.14
C ASP A 278 12.21 -8.33 -13.04
N HIS A 279 11.38 -8.96 -12.23
CA HIS A 279 10.56 -8.24 -11.26
C HIS A 279 11.36 -7.69 -10.09
N VAL A 280 12.41 -8.38 -9.62
CA VAL A 280 13.28 -7.84 -8.57
C VAL A 280 14.12 -6.68 -9.11
N ARG A 281 14.57 -6.76 -10.38
CA ARG A 281 15.25 -5.66 -11.06
C ARG A 281 14.35 -4.43 -11.14
N SER A 282 13.13 -4.60 -11.64
CA SER A 282 12.11 -3.56 -11.72
C SER A 282 11.79 -2.94 -10.36
N ALA A 283 11.55 -3.76 -9.34
CA ALA A 283 11.23 -3.30 -8.00
C ALA A 283 12.38 -2.48 -7.38
N THR A 284 13.62 -2.93 -7.55
CA THR A 284 14.82 -2.25 -7.05
C THR A 284 14.92 -0.83 -7.63
N PHE A 285 14.76 -0.68 -8.95
CA PHE A 285 14.81 0.62 -9.61
C PHE A 285 13.62 1.52 -9.26
N MET A 286 12.41 0.98 -9.20
CA MET A 286 11.22 1.74 -8.83
C MET A 286 11.33 2.31 -7.41
N ILE A 287 11.80 1.50 -6.45
CA ILE A 287 12.00 1.95 -5.06
C ILE A 287 13.16 2.94 -4.99
N GLY A 288 14.25 2.71 -5.73
CA GLY A 288 15.36 3.64 -5.88
C GLY A 288 14.91 5.04 -6.34
N ASP A 289 13.89 5.11 -7.18
CA ASP A 289 13.27 6.35 -7.65
C ASP A 289 12.10 6.86 -6.76
N GLY A 290 11.90 6.25 -5.58
CA GLY A 290 10.96 6.74 -4.55
C GLY A 290 9.55 6.15 -4.63
N VAL A 291 9.31 5.13 -5.45
CA VAL A 291 8.02 4.43 -5.46
C VAL A 291 7.89 3.51 -4.24
N ILE A 292 6.77 3.61 -3.54
CA ILE A 292 6.46 2.77 -2.38
C ILE A 292 5.24 1.89 -2.71
N PRO A 293 5.22 0.60 -2.28
CA PRO A 293 4.08 -0.28 -2.51
C PRO A 293 2.77 0.30 -1.94
N SER A 294 1.73 0.35 -2.77
CA SER A 294 0.41 0.86 -2.37
C SER A 294 -0.71 0.15 -3.13
N ASN A 295 -1.97 0.49 -2.84
CA ASN A 295 -3.13 -0.11 -3.50
C ASN A 295 -3.54 0.58 -4.81
N ASN A 296 -2.90 1.69 -5.18
CA ASN A 296 -3.28 2.49 -6.35
C ASN A 296 -2.03 3.00 -7.08
N GLY A 297 -2.22 3.34 -8.36
CA GLY A 297 -1.22 4.00 -9.18
C GLY A 297 0.10 3.22 -9.29
N ARG A 298 1.21 3.94 -9.30
CA ARG A 298 2.56 3.34 -9.46
C ARG A 298 2.97 2.40 -8.32
N GLY A 299 2.51 2.67 -7.11
CA GLY A 299 2.76 1.78 -5.96
C GLY A 299 2.03 0.44 -6.07
N TYR A 300 0.88 0.40 -6.76
CA TYR A 300 0.20 -0.85 -7.09
C TYR A 300 1.01 -1.68 -8.10
N VAL A 301 1.57 -1.03 -9.13
CA VAL A 301 2.47 -1.71 -10.09
C VAL A 301 3.64 -2.36 -9.36
N LEU A 302 4.32 -1.61 -8.50
CA LEU A 302 5.43 -2.13 -7.70
C LEU A 302 5.00 -3.32 -6.82
N ARG A 303 3.87 -3.20 -6.14
CA ARG A 303 3.32 -4.27 -5.30
C ARG A 303 3.01 -5.53 -6.13
N ARG A 304 2.42 -5.37 -7.31
CA ARG A 304 2.13 -6.47 -8.23
C ARG A 304 3.40 -7.22 -8.63
N LEU A 305 4.46 -6.49 -8.99
CA LEU A 305 5.75 -7.08 -9.36
C LEU A 305 6.36 -7.89 -8.21
N ILE A 306 6.43 -7.31 -6.99
CA ILE A 306 6.98 -8.01 -5.82
C ILE A 306 6.16 -9.27 -5.51
N ARG A 307 4.83 -9.18 -5.47
CA ARG A 307 3.96 -10.32 -5.16
C ARG A 307 4.02 -11.43 -6.19
N ARG A 308 4.12 -11.07 -7.48
CA ARG A 308 4.30 -12.04 -8.55
C ARG A 308 5.65 -12.75 -8.43
N ALA A 309 6.73 -12.02 -8.13
CA ALA A 309 8.04 -12.62 -7.84
C ALA A 309 8.00 -13.54 -6.60
N CYS A 310 7.31 -13.16 -5.52
CA CYS A 310 7.12 -14.02 -4.34
C CYS A 310 6.42 -15.34 -4.70
N ARG A 311 5.35 -15.29 -5.51
CA ARG A 311 4.66 -16.50 -5.99
C ARG A 311 5.61 -17.43 -6.75
N HIS A 312 6.36 -16.88 -7.71
CA HIS A 312 7.33 -17.67 -8.46
C HIS A 312 8.44 -18.23 -7.55
N GLY A 313 8.81 -17.52 -6.49
CA GLY A 313 9.67 -18.08 -5.45
C GLY A 313 9.08 -19.31 -4.76
N ARG A 314 7.76 -19.28 -4.44
CA ARG A 314 7.06 -20.47 -3.91
C ARG A 314 7.06 -21.64 -4.89
N LEU A 315 6.88 -21.38 -6.19
CA LEU A 315 6.96 -22.41 -7.23
C LEU A 315 8.37 -23.03 -7.33
N LEU A 316 9.41 -22.29 -7.01
CA LEU A 316 10.79 -22.80 -6.90
C LEU A 316 11.10 -23.43 -5.53
N GLY A 317 10.14 -23.50 -4.60
CA GLY A 317 10.30 -24.09 -3.26
C GLY A 317 10.90 -23.16 -2.20
N VAL A 318 11.03 -21.86 -2.48
CA VAL A 318 11.53 -20.89 -1.50
C VAL A 318 10.38 -20.40 -0.63
N ASN A 319 10.41 -20.76 0.66
CA ASN A 319 9.35 -20.46 1.61
C ASN A 319 9.64 -19.23 2.49
N GLU A 320 10.89 -18.81 2.57
CA GLU A 320 11.32 -17.64 3.34
C GLU A 320 11.46 -16.41 2.44
N PRO A 321 11.38 -15.17 2.98
CA PRO A 321 11.69 -13.97 2.24
C PRO A 321 13.10 -13.99 1.66
N PHE A 322 13.25 -13.68 0.38
CA PHE A 322 14.52 -13.80 -0.32
C PHE A 322 14.80 -12.70 -1.34
N LEU A 323 13.79 -12.04 -1.87
CA LEU A 323 13.95 -11.02 -2.93
C LEU A 323 14.87 -9.88 -2.46
N TYR A 324 14.75 -9.48 -1.19
CA TYR A 324 15.62 -8.46 -0.60
C TYR A 324 17.12 -8.82 -0.64
N LYS A 325 17.46 -10.13 -0.64
CA LYS A 325 18.85 -10.60 -0.77
C LYS A 325 19.34 -10.53 -2.23
N VAL A 326 18.42 -10.67 -3.19
CA VAL A 326 18.72 -10.56 -4.62
C VAL A 326 18.99 -9.11 -5.00
N CYS A 327 18.37 -8.14 -4.30
CA CYS A 327 18.55 -6.71 -4.55
C CYS A 327 20.03 -6.26 -4.46
N ASP A 328 20.81 -6.86 -3.58
CA ASP A 328 22.25 -6.55 -3.48
C ASP A 328 22.97 -6.83 -4.80
N THR A 329 22.60 -7.91 -5.49
CA THR A 329 23.17 -8.24 -6.82
C THR A 329 22.68 -7.25 -7.87
N VAL A 330 21.38 -6.88 -7.87
CA VAL A 330 20.85 -5.86 -8.80
C VAL A 330 21.59 -4.54 -8.63
N ILE A 331 21.79 -4.10 -7.39
CA ILE A 331 22.52 -2.85 -7.09
C ILE A 331 23.97 -2.97 -7.55
N HIS A 332 24.64 -4.10 -7.26
CA HIS A 332 26.01 -4.34 -7.66
C HIS A 332 26.22 -4.27 -9.18
N GLU A 333 25.35 -4.92 -9.95
CA GLU A 333 25.45 -4.96 -11.42
C GLU A 333 25.20 -3.57 -12.07
N ASN A 334 24.51 -2.68 -11.38
CA ASN A 334 24.06 -1.40 -11.93
C ASN A 334 24.69 -0.15 -11.29
N HIS A 335 25.53 -0.30 -10.25
CA HIS A 335 26.05 0.81 -9.45
C HIS A 335 26.91 1.83 -10.23
N VAL A 336 27.56 1.40 -11.32
CA VAL A 336 28.36 2.29 -12.15
C VAL A 336 27.50 3.29 -12.90
N ALA A 337 26.38 2.82 -13.46
CA ALA A 337 25.46 3.66 -14.21
C ALA A 337 24.47 4.41 -13.29
N TYR A 338 24.13 3.82 -12.15
CA TYR A 338 23.12 4.31 -11.20
C TYR A 338 23.64 4.25 -9.76
N PRO A 339 24.62 5.11 -9.40
CA PRO A 339 25.25 5.08 -8.08
C PRO A 339 24.28 5.37 -6.94
N GLU A 340 23.18 6.08 -7.21
CA GLU A 340 22.12 6.39 -6.25
C GLU A 340 21.41 5.14 -5.68
N LEU A 341 21.49 3.99 -6.36
CA LEU A 341 20.96 2.73 -5.84
C LEU A 341 21.74 2.24 -4.62
N ALA A 342 23.07 2.43 -4.63
CA ALA A 342 23.92 2.05 -3.51
C ALA A 342 23.62 2.90 -2.26
N ASP A 343 23.38 4.19 -2.43
CA ASP A 343 23.02 5.10 -1.34
C ASP A 343 21.69 4.73 -0.68
N LYS A 344 20.80 4.09 -1.42
CA LYS A 344 19.46 3.70 -0.97
C LYS A 344 19.31 2.21 -0.71
N ALA A 345 20.40 1.43 -0.73
CA ALA A 345 20.37 -0.04 -0.66
C ALA A 345 19.57 -0.57 0.54
N GLU A 346 19.82 -0.05 1.73
CA GLU A 346 19.12 -0.48 2.94
C GLU A 346 17.63 -0.15 2.92
N LEU A 347 17.25 1.01 2.37
CA LEU A 347 15.85 1.38 2.19
C LEU A 347 15.14 0.44 1.20
N ILE A 348 15.77 0.17 0.05
CA ILE A 348 15.24 -0.72 -0.99
C ILE A 348 14.99 -2.11 -0.41
N LYS A 349 15.98 -2.70 0.25
CA LYS A 349 15.88 -4.02 0.88
C LYS A 349 14.80 -4.07 1.94
N LYS A 350 14.69 -3.04 2.79
CA LYS A 350 13.69 -2.97 3.86
C LYS A 350 12.26 -2.91 3.31
N ILE A 351 12.03 -2.16 2.24
CA ILE A 351 10.71 -2.06 1.60
C ILE A 351 10.32 -3.39 0.96
N ILE A 352 11.22 -4.02 0.21
CA ILE A 352 10.96 -5.31 -0.43
C ILE A 352 10.70 -6.39 0.63
N LEU A 353 11.55 -6.48 1.66
CA LEU A 353 11.36 -7.44 2.75
C LEU A 353 10.01 -7.26 3.45
N SER A 354 9.62 -6.02 3.74
CA SER A 354 8.32 -5.73 4.37
C SER A 354 7.13 -6.17 3.53
N GLU A 355 7.17 -5.99 2.21
CA GLU A 355 6.09 -6.44 1.32
C GLU A 355 6.10 -7.96 1.15
N GLU A 356 7.29 -8.62 1.11
CA GLU A 356 7.43 -10.08 1.11
C GLU A 356 6.85 -10.71 2.37
N GLU A 357 7.21 -10.19 3.56
CA GLU A 357 6.69 -10.69 4.86
C GLU A 357 5.19 -10.48 4.98
N SER A 358 4.69 -9.31 4.55
CA SER A 358 3.27 -9.00 4.56
C SER A 358 2.48 -9.94 3.64
N PHE A 359 2.99 -10.18 2.44
CA PHE A 359 2.36 -11.09 1.48
C PHE A 359 2.54 -12.56 1.88
N GLY A 360 3.69 -12.94 2.44
CA GLY A 360 3.97 -14.28 2.95
C GLY A 360 2.95 -14.77 3.98
N LYS A 361 2.38 -13.85 4.78
CA LYS A 361 1.31 -14.19 5.76
C LYS A 361 -0.02 -14.53 5.11
N THR A 362 -0.26 -14.08 3.89
CA THR A 362 -1.56 -14.21 3.21
C THR A 362 -1.52 -15.10 1.97
N ILE A 363 -0.34 -15.29 1.36
CA ILE A 363 -0.20 -16.06 0.12
C ILE A 363 -0.63 -17.51 0.28
N ASP A 364 -0.19 -18.19 1.32
CA ASP A 364 -0.50 -19.62 1.53
C ASP A 364 -1.99 -19.82 1.78
N ALA A 365 -2.62 -18.93 2.56
CA ALA A 365 -4.07 -18.94 2.78
C ALA A 365 -4.85 -18.59 1.52
N GLY A 366 -4.36 -17.61 0.73
CA GLY A 366 -4.97 -17.22 -0.53
C GLY A 366 -4.90 -18.32 -1.59
N LEU A 367 -3.75 -18.98 -1.73
CA LEU A 367 -3.58 -20.12 -2.65
C LEU A 367 -4.46 -21.31 -2.24
N ALA A 368 -4.50 -21.69 -0.95
CA ALA A 368 -5.34 -22.77 -0.46
C ALA A 368 -6.83 -22.49 -0.72
N MET A 369 -7.27 -21.23 -0.53
CA MET A 369 -8.65 -20.84 -0.80
C MET A 369 -8.96 -20.82 -2.30
N LEU A 370 -8.02 -20.35 -3.12
CA LEU A 370 -8.16 -20.38 -4.57
C LEU A 370 -8.28 -21.82 -5.08
N ASP A 371 -7.45 -22.74 -4.60
CA ASP A 371 -7.53 -24.17 -4.94
C ASP A 371 -8.84 -24.79 -4.46
N GLU A 372 -9.35 -24.42 -3.29
CA GLU A 372 -10.67 -24.84 -2.80
C GLU A 372 -11.78 -24.36 -3.75
N TYR A 373 -11.75 -23.10 -4.17
CA TYR A 373 -12.73 -22.57 -5.10
C TYR A 373 -12.64 -23.24 -6.46
N ILE A 374 -11.43 -23.47 -7.00
CA ILE A 374 -11.22 -24.17 -8.26
C ILE A 374 -11.78 -25.61 -8.17
N SER A 375 -11.57 -26.30 -7.06
CA SER A 375 -12.07 -27.67 -6.86
C SER A 375 -13.60 -27.76 -6.88
N LYS A 376 -14.31 -26.67 -6.60
CA LYS A 376 -15.77 -26.56 -6.58
C LYS A 376 -16.33 -25.91 -7.83
N LEU A 377 -15.48 -25.50 -8.76
CA LEU A 377 -15.88 -24.80 -9.96
C LEU A 377 -16.62 -25.72 -10.93
N ASP A 378 -17.81 -25.32 -11.33
CA ASP A 378 -18.57 -26.00 -12.40
C ASP A 378 -18.43 -25.16 -13.69
N GLY A 379 -17.58 -25.61 -14.60
CA GLY A 379 -17.25 -24.88 -15.82
C GLY A 379 -15.84 -24.29 -15.81
N ASN A 380 -15.60 -23.29 -16.67
CA ASN A 380 -14.29 -22.65 -16.87
C ASN A 380 -14.26 -21.14 -16.58
N VAL A 381 -15.28 -20.60 -15.89
CA VAL A 381 -15.36 -19.20 -15.51
C VAL A 381 -15.37 -19.07 -14.00
N PHE A 382 -14.31 -18.49 -13.43
CA PHE A 382 -14.18 -18.24 -12.01
C PHE A 382 -15.06 -17.07 -11.57
N SER A 383 -15.76 -17.24 -10.45
CA SER A 383 -16.69 -16.23 -9.92
C SER A 383 -15.98 -14.91 -9.57
N GLY A 384 -16.52 -13.79 -10.08
CA GLY A 384 -16.05 -12.45 -9.70
C GLY A 384 -16.27 -12.12 -8.22
N GLU A 385 -17.22 -12.77 -7.53
CA GLU A 385 -17.45 -12.65 -6.08
C GLU A 385 -16.31 -13.31 -5.28
N ASP A 386 -15.90 -14.50 -5.69
CA ASP A 386 -14.81 -15.22 -5.04
C ASP A 386 -13.47 -14.52 -5.32
N ALA A 387 -13.24 -14.04 -6.54
CA ALA A 387 -12.10 -13.20 -6.87
C ALA A 387 -12.05 -11.91 -6.03
N PHE A 388 -13.21 -11.25 -5.83
CA PHE A 388 -13.31 -10.07 -4.98
C PHE A 388 -13.00 -10.40 -3.51
N LYS A 389 -13.49 -11.52 -3.00
CA LYS A 389 -13.22 -11.97 -1.63
C LYS A 389 -11.74 -12.30 -1.42
N LEU A 390 -11.09 -12.95 -2.38
CA LEU A 390 -9.64 -13.16 -2.37
C LEU A 390 -8.87 -11.84 -2.32
N ASN A 391 -9.29 -10.85 -3.10
CA ASN A 391 -8.67 -9.53 -3.14
C ASN A 391 -8.89 -8.74 -1.85
N ASP A 392 -10.13 -8.65 -1.37
CA ASP A 392 -10.52 -7.80 -0.23
C ASP A 392 -10.06 -8.38 1.11
N THR A 393 -10.24 -9.69 1.32
CA THR A 393 -10.00 -10.34 2.62
C THR A 393 -8.56 -10.81 2.77
N PHE A 394 -7.97 -11.36 1.71
CA PHE A 394 -6.63 -11.96 1.75
C PHE A 394 -5.57 -11.08 1.08
N GLY A 395 -5.96 -9.95 0.50
CA GLY A 395 -5.03 -9.09 -0.23
C GLY A 395 -4.39 -9.79 -1.44
N PHE A 396 -5.07 -10.79 -2.00
CA PHE A 396 -4.62 -11.57 -3.15
C PHE A 396 -5.08 -10.85 -4.42
N PRO A 397 -4.19 -10.21 -5.19
CA PRO A 397 -4.59 -9.34 -6.30
C PRO A 397 -5.33 -10.12 -7.40
N LEU A 398 -6.31 -9.45 -8.05
CA LEU A 398 -7.04 -10.04 -9.17
C LEU A 398 -6.10 -10.54 -10.28
N ASP A 399 -5.08 -9.74 -10.62
CA ASP A 399 -4.12 -10.11 -11.67
C ASP A 399 -3.38 -11.40 -11.34
N LEU A 400 -2.99 -11.58 -10.07
CA LEU A 400 -2.34 -12.82 -9.62
C LEU A 400 -3.32 -14.00 -9.65
N THR A 401 -4.60 -13.76 -9.32
CA THR A 401 -5.67 -14.75 -9.46
C THR A 401 -5.83 -15.16 -10.93
N LYS A 402 -5.83 -14.17 -11.84
CA LYS A 402 -5.93 -14.41 -13.30
C LYS A 402 -4.75 -15.23 -13.80
N ASP A 403 -3.51 -14.84 -13.47
CA ASP A 403 -2.29 -15.56 -13.87
C ASP A 403 -2.37 -17.06 -13.51
N ILE A 404 -2.86 -17.38 -12.30
CA ILE A 404 -2.99 -18.78 -11.84
C ILE A 404 -4.11 -19.52 -12.55
N LEU A 405 -5.22 -18.85 -12.81
CA LEU A 405 -6.39 -19.43 -13.47
C LEU A 405 -6.13 -19.67 -14.96
N GLU A 406 -5.43 -18.77 -15.65
CA GLU A 406 -5.02 -18.90 -17.04
C GLU A 406 -4.12 -20.12 -17.26
N GLU A 407 -3.19 -20.42 -16.33
CA GLU A 407 -2.37 -21.63 -16.36
C GLU A 407 -3.22 -22.92 -16.35
N LYS A 408 -4.44 -22.83 -15.83
CA LYS A 408 -5.41 -23.95 -15.74
C LYS A 408 -6.51 -23.86 -16.81
N GLY A 409 -6.45 -22.88 -17.73
CA GLY A 409 -7.45 -22.65 -18.79
C GLY A 409 -8.80 -22.09 -18.26
N ILE A 410 -8.77 -21.41 -17.10
CA ILE A 410 -9.95 -20.84 -16.46
C ILE A 410 -9.91 -19.31 -16.62
N THR A 411 -11.06 -18.71 -16.97
CA THR A 411 -11.23 -17.25 -17.06
C THR A 411 -11.91 -16.71 -15.81
N VAL A 412 -11.88 -15.38 -15.59
CA VAL A 412 -12.51 -14.71 -14.44
C VAL A 412 -13.65 -13.81 -14.90
N ASP A 413 -14.75 -13.78 -14.16
CA ASP A 413 -15.83 -12.80 -14.32
C ASP A 413 -15.38 -11.42 -13.78
N GLU A 414 -14.63 -10.68 -14.61
CA GLU A 414 -14.07 -9.38 -14.27
C GLU A 414 -15.15 -8.30 -14.12
N ASP A 415 -16.25 -8.40 -14.86
CA ASP A 415 -17.35 -7.42 -14.78
C ASP A 415 -17.99 -7.44 -13.38
N LYS A 416 -18.24 -8.62 -12.86
CA LYS A 416 -18.76 -8.79 -11.50
C LYS A 416 -17.77 -8.33 -10.44
N PHE A 417 -16.48 -8.66 -10.59
CA PHE A 417 -15.43 -8.19 -9.70
C PHE A 417 -15.37 -6.65 -9.65
N ASN A 418 -15.34 -6.01 -10.82
CA ASN A 418 -15.27 -4.56 -10.95
C ASN A 418 -16.51 -3.86 -10.37
N ALA A 419 -17.71 -4.44 -10.54
CA ALA A 419 -18.92 -3.93 -9.94
C ALA A 419 -18.87 -3.96 -8.41
N LEU A 420 -18.37 -5.03 -7.80
CA LEU A 420 -18.19 -5.15 -6.35
C LEU A 420 -17.15 -4.17 -5.81
N LEU A 421 -16.03 -4.01 -6.51
CA LEU A 421 -14.98 -3.05 -6.17
C LEU A 421 -15.50 -1.60 -6.24
N ALA A 422 -16.32 -1.29 -7.25
CA ALA A 422 -16.94 0.02 -7.38
C ALA A 422 -17.96 0.29 -6.25
N ALA A 423 -18.76 -0.71 -5.87
CA ALA A 423 -19.71 -0.63 -4.76
C ALA A 423 -18.98 -0.39 -3.43
N GLN A 424 -17.89 -1.09 -3.15
CA GLN A 424 -17.06 -0.88 -1.97
C GLN A 424 -16.48 0.55 -1.92
N LYS A 425 -15.94 1.03 -3.06
CA LYS A 425 -15.44 2.41 -3.17
C LYS A 425 -16.55 3.46 -2.97
N ALA A 426 -17.75 3.19 -3.45
CA ALA A 426 -18.90 4.07 -3.25
C ALA A 426 -19.33 4.11 -1.77
N THR A 427 -19.36 2.96 -1.08
CA THR A 427 -19.67 2.87 0.36
C THR A 427 -18.63 3.62 1.18
N ALA A 428 -17.34 3.45 0.86
CA ALA A 428 -16.26 4.18 1.53
C ALA A 428 -16.34 5.71 1.27
N ARG A 429 -16.78 6.14 0.08
CA ARG A 429 -17.03 7.56 -0.22
C ARG A 429 -18.26 8.10 0.50
N ALA A 430 -19.33 7.30 0.61
CA ALA A 430 -20.53 7.69 1.35
C ALA A 430 -20.24 7.88 2.83
N ALA A 431 -19.49 6.96 3.45
CA ALA A 431 -19.03 7.07 4.83
C ALA A 431 -18.14 8.32 5.07
N ARG A 432 -17.35 8.75 4.06
CA ARG A 432 -16.59 10.01 4.12
C ARG A 432 -17.49 11.25 3.98
N LYS A 433 -18.58 11.18 3.18
CA LYS A 433 -19.57 12.26 3.07
C LYS A 433 -20.32 12.49 4.37
N ASP A 434 -20.72 11.41 5.04
CA ASP A 434 -21.39 11.50 6.36
C ASP A 434 -20.45 12.06 7.44
N ALA A 435 -19.13 11.99 7.24
CA ALA A 435 -18.13 12.62 8.11
C ALA A 435 -17.87 14.13 7.80
N GLY A 436 -18.68 14.77 6.95
CA GLY A 436 -18.65 16.21 6.71
C GLY A 436 -17.57 16.75 5.77
N ALA A 437 -16.82 15.88 5.08
CA ALA A 437 -15.69 16.29 4.24
C ALA A 437 -16.06 16.84 2.84
N ASP A 438 -17.31 16.65 2.35
CA ASP A 438 -17.73 17.00 0.98
C ASP A 438 -19.02 17.85 0.89
N ALA A 439 -19.46 18.53 1.95
CA ALA A 439 -20.70 19.35 1.96
C ALA A 439 -20.68 20.56 1.00
N TRP A 440 -19.68 20.72 0.14
CA TRP A 440 -19.35 21.97 -0.54
C TRP A 440 -19.32 21.96 -2.07
N LYS A 441 -19.67 20.87 -2.74
CA LYS A 441 -19.66 20.82 -4.21
C LYS A 441 -21.03 21.08 -4.85
N GLY A 442 -22.00 21.56 -4.10
CA GLY A 442 -23.35 21.83 -4.58
C GLY A 442 -23.76 23.31 -4.42
N ASN A 443 -24.07 23.98 -5.50
CA ASN A 443 -24.56 25.34 -5.66
C ASN A 443 -23.54 26.48 -5.38
N SER A 444 -22.73 26.80 -6.38
CA SER A 444 -21.96 28.03 -6.45
C SER A 444 -22.90 29.20 -6.81
N VAL A 445 -23.45 29.90 -5.82
CA VAL A 445 -23.99 31.24 -6.04
C VAL A 445 -22.86 32.08 -6.62
N LYS A 446 -23.05 32.65 -7.80
CA LYS A 446 -22.12 33.63 -8.38
C LYS A 446 -22.14 34.88 -7.52
N ILE A 447 -21.17 35.02 -6.64
CA ILE A 447 -20.98 36.23 -5.85
C ILE A 447 -20.13 37.22 -6.70
N ASN A 448 -20.74 38.33 -7.11
CA ASN A 448 -20.05 39.36 -7.86
C ASN A 448 -19.36 40.33 -6.90
N ALA A 449 -18.29 39.88 -6.27
CA ALA A 449 -17.48 40.69 -5.37
C ALA A 449 -15.99 40.57 -5.76
N SER A 450 -15.20 41.57 -5.36
CA SER A 450 -13.74 41.49 -5.46
C SER A 450 -13.17 40.43 -4.53
N ALA A 451 -11.96 39.88 -4.79
CA ALA A 451 -11.23 39.03 -3.90
C ALA A 451 -11.08 39.72 -2.53
N THR A 452 -11.29 38.95 -1.45
CA THR A 452 -11.18 39.44 -0.09
C THR A 452 -9.70 39.67 0.28
N ASP A 453 -9.37 40.81 0.89
CA ASP A 453 -8.04 41.08 1.45
C ASP A 453 -7.88 40.35 2.79
N PHE A 454 -6.97 39.38 2.85
CA PHE A 454 -6.72 38.57 4.06
C PHE A 454 -5.59 39.15 4.87
N VAL A 455 -5.91 39.69 6.06
CA VAL A 455 -4.93 40.26 7.01
C VAL A 455 -4.61 39.38 8.19
N GLY A 456 -5.25 38.22 8.29
CA GLY A 456 -5.21 37.35 9.46
C GLY A 456 -3.89 36.58 9.67
N TYR A 457 -2.81 36.89 8.94
CA TYR A 457 -1.48 36.40 9.30
C TYR A 457 -0.90 37.19 10.50
N THR A 458 -1.23 38.46 10.59
CA THR A 458 -0.74 39.39 11.64
C THR A 458 -1.84 39.87 12.59
N ASP A 459 -3.04 40.08 12.05
CA ASP A 459 -4.13 40.71 12.78
C ASP A 459 -5.21 39.71 13.20
N PHE A 460 -5.70 39.83 14.42
CA PHE A 460 -6.79 39.02 14.96
C PHE A 460 -8.14 39.73 14.88
N ALA A 461 -8.13 41.01 14.53
CA ALA A 461 -9.30 41.84 14.33
C ALA A 461 -9.04 42.87 13.25
N CYS A 462 -10.05 43.20 12.46
CA CYS A 462 -10.00 44.34 11.54
C CYS A 462 -11.39 44.90 11.26
N ASP A 463 -11.45 46.11 10.79
CA ASP A 463 -12.66 46.66 10.19
C ASP A 463 -12.75 46.21 8.73
N GLY A 464 -13.94 45.84 8.29
CA GLY A 464 -14.25 45.42 6.91
C GLY A 464 -15.64 45.89 6.51
N LYS A 465 -15.89 45.90 5.19
CA LYS A 465 -17.19 46.27 4.65
C LYS A 465 -17.90 45.03 4.13
N VAL A 466 -19.17 44.85 4.44
CA VAL A 466 -20.01 43.75 3.94
C VAL A 466 -20.30 43.99 2.44
N LEU A 467 -19.78 43.12 1.60
CA LEU A 467 -19.92 43.18 0.13
C LEU A 467 -21.12 42.41 -0.38
N ALA A 468 -21.43 41.28 0.25
CA ALA A 468 -22.56 40.42 -0.11
C ALA A 468 -23.00 39.58 1.09
N ILE A 469 -24.28 39.25 1.07
CA ILE A 469 -24.90 38.35 2.08
C ILE A 469 -25.62 37.23 1.32
N VAL A 470 -25.45 35.97 1.75
CA VAL A 470 -26.16 34.81 1.24
C VAL A 470 -26.96 34.21 2.39
N ASN A 471 -28.25 33.98 2.22
CA ASN A 471 -29.13 33.36 3.22
C ASN A 471 -28.89 31.85 3.32
N ALA A 472 -29.62 31.17 4.23
CA ALA A 472 -29.51 29.73 4.42
C ALA A 472 -29.95 28.91 3.18
N ASP A 473 -30.84 29.48 2.33
CA ASP A 473 -31.34 28.84 1.10
C ASP A 473 -30.36 29.01 -0.08
N GLY A 474 -29.27 29.74 0.13
CA GLY A 474 -28.24 29.98 -0.90
C GLY A 474 -28.57 31.17 -1.83
N GLU A 475 -29.45 32.08 -1.45
CA GLU A 475 -29.85 33.26 -2.24
C GLU A 475 -29.14 34.53 -1.73
N LEU A 476 -28.81 35.43 -2.67
CA LEU A 476 -28.29 36.76 -2.31
C LEU A 476 -29.40 37.60 -1.72
N VAL A 477 -29.15 38.18 -0.54
CA VAL A 477 -30.08 39.05 0.19
C VAL A 477 -29.37 40.33 0.63
N ASP A 478 -30.16 41.39 0.88
CA ASP A 478 -29.60 42.69 1.30
C ASP A 478 -29.29 42.73 2.80
N MET A 479 -29.93 41.86 3.60
CA MET A 479 -29.75 41.85 5.07
C MET A 479 -30.09 40.50 5.67
N LEU A 480 -29.56 40.25 6.89
CA LEU A 480 -29.95 39.18 7.80
C LEU A 480 -30.36 39.79 9.16
N GLY A 481 -31.42 39.28 9.74
CA GLY A 481 -31.92 39.65 11.07
C GLY A 481 -31.56 38.65 12.17
N ALA A 482 -31.84 38.98 13.42
CA ALA A 482 -31.58 38.12 14.58
C ALA A 482 -32.27 36.76 14.44
N GLY A 483 -31.53 35.66 14.56
CA GLY A 483 -31.96 34.27 14.34
C GLY A 483 -31.74 33.74 12.93
N ASP A 484 -31.38 34.60 11.98
CA ASP A 484 -31.10 34.16 10.61
C ASP A 484 -29.69 33.60 10.49
N SER A 485 -29.59 32.43 9.86
CA SER A 485 -28.31 31.82 9.46
C SER A 485 -27.95 32.25 8.04
N GLY A 486 -26.65 32.41 7.76
CA GLY A 486 -26.21 32.79 6.40
C GLY A 486 -24.68 32.89 6.28
N THR A 487 -24.27 33.53 5.19
CA THR A 487 -22.85 33.73 4.87
C THR A 487 -22.60 35.20 4.59
N LEU A 488 -21.66 35.81 5.27
CA LEU A 488 -21.20 37.18 5.00
C LEU A 488 -19.93 37.15 4.16
N VAL A 489 -19.84 38.06 3.21
CA VAL A 489 -18.65 38.31 2.40
C VAL A 489 -18.14 39.71 2.72
N LEU A 490 -16.86 39.81 3.12
CA LEU A 490 -16.21 41.06 3.45
C LEU A 490 -15.15 41.42 2.40
N ASP A 491 -14.87 42.73 2.23
CA ASP A 491 -13.75 43.21 1.44
C ASP A 491 -12.39 42.91 2.10
N LYS A 492 -12.36 42.87 3.44
CA LYS A 492 -11.17 42.60 4.26
C LYS A 492 -11.53 41.73 5.47
N THR A 493 -10.65 40.77 5.79
CA THR A 493 -10.93 39.82 6.89
C THR A 493 -9.68 39.31 7.59
N PRO A 494 -9.73 39.13 8.95
CA PRO A 494 -8.72 38.41 9.69
C PRO A 494 -8.98 36.89 9.76
N PHE A 495 -10.15 36.41 9.29
CA PHE A 495 -10.57 35.02 9.37
C PHE A 495 -9.84 34.17 8.34
N TYR A 496 -9.09 33.19 8.77
CA TYR A 496 -8.47 32.19 7.91
C TYR A 496 -9.54 31.26 7.33
N ALA A 497 -9.55 31.11 6.03
CA ALA A 497 -10.43 30.17 5.37
C ALA A 497 -9.81 28.78 5.31
N GLN A 498 -10.59 27.74 5.58
CA GLN A 498 -10.14 26.34 5.55
C GLN A 498 -9.33 26.03 4.30
N SER A 499 -8.09 25.62 4.48
CA SER A 499 -7.16 25.32 3.39
C SER A 499 -5.95 24.53 3.89
N GLY A 500 -5.35 23.68 3.03
CA GLY A 500 -4.11 22.97 3.35
C GLY A 500 -4.19 22.08 4.59
N GLY A 501 -5.37 21.58 4.94
CA GLY A 501 -5.61 20.75 6.12
C GLY A 501 -5.81 21.53 7.43
N GLN A 502 -5.61 22.86 7.43
CA GLN A 502 -5.99 23.72 8.58
C GLN A 502 -7.48 24.08 8.49
N VAL A 503 -8.21 23.95 9.61
CA VAL A 503 -9.63 24.35 9.71
C VAL A 503 -9.81 25.86 9.60
N GLY A 504 -11.00 26.29 9.18
CA GLY A 504 -11.38 27.69 9.14
C GLY A 504 -11.53 28.31 10.55
N ASP A 505 -11.41 29.64 10.60
CA ASP A 505 -11.62 30.36 11.88
C ASP A 505 -13.10 30.51 12.21
N SER A 506 -13.32 30.63 13.51
CA SER A 506 -14.58 31.10 14.10
C SER A 506 -14.36 32.41 14.85
N GLY A 507 -15.45 33.12 15.12
CA GLY A 507 -15.36 34.39 15.80
C GLY A 507 -16.66 35.18 15.74
N VAL A 508 -16.56 36.50 15.76
CA VAL A 508 -17.71 37.41 15.76
C VAL A 508 -17.48 38.54 14.78
N ILE A 509 -18.50 38.88 14.00
CA ILE A 509 -18.57 40.09 13.19
C ILE A 509 -19.64 41.01 13.80
N LYS A 510 -19.26 42.27 14.12
CA LYS A 510 -20.11 43.21 14.81
C LYS A 510 -20.32 44.50 14.01
N ASN A 511 -21.54 45.01 14.00
CA ASN A 511 -21.85 46.38 13.58
C ASN A 511 -22.36 47.18 14.79
N GLY A 512 -21.45 47.88 15.46
CA GLY A 512 -21.73 48.52 16.75
C GLY A 512 -21.97 47.58 17.92
N ALA A 513 -22.65 48.04 18.96
CA ALA A 513 -22.90 47.22 20.16
C ALA A 513 -24.09 46.27 20.03
N ASP A 514 -25.04 46.58 19.15
CA ASP A 514 -26.37 45.97 19.11
C ASP A 514 -26.48 44.86 18.02
N ASN A 515 -25.54 44.81 17.07
CA ASN A 515 -25.60 43.89 15.95
C ASN A 515 -24.40 42.92 16.03
N ALA A 516 -24.66 41.63 16.01
CA ALA A 516 -23.63 40.59 16.10
C ALA A 516 -23.98 39.35 15.26
N PHE A 517 -23.03 38.95 14.45
CA PHE A 517 -23.02 37.69 13.65
C PHE A 517 -21.92 36.78 14.20
N ILE A 518 -22.32 35.63 14.68
CA ILE A 518 -21.38 34.61 15.16
C ILE A 518 -20.92 33.78 13.97
N VAL A 519 -19.62 33.84 13.65
CA VAL A 519 -18.99 33.02 12.63
C VAL A 519 -18.64 31.68 13.21
N ALA A 520 -19.25 30.61 12.69
CA ALA A 520 -18.99 29.22 13.07
C ALA A 520 -17.83 28.63 12.28
N ASP A 521 -17.71 28.98 10.99
CA ASP A 521 -16.67 28.49 10.07
C ASP A 521 -16.40 29.50 8.97
N THR A 522 -15.18 29.44 8.42
CA THR A 522 -14.75 30.29 7.30
C THR A 522 -14.16 29.44 6.18
N ALA A 523 -14.68 29.60 4.98
CA ALA A 523 -14.21 28.97 3.76
C ALA A 523 -13.85 30.02 2.68
N LYS A 524 -13.27 29.60 1.56
CA LYS A 524 -13.04 30.45 0.38
C LYS A 524 -13.42 29.75 -0.89
N ASN A 525 -13.89 30.51 -1.89
CA ASN A 525 -14.16 30.00 -3.23
C ASN A 525 -12.91 30.09 -4.16
N ALA A 526 -13.07 29.68 -5.42
CA ALA A 526 -12.02 29.74 -6.43
C ALA A 526 -11.55 31.18 -6.75
N ASP A 527 -12.43 32.18 -6.58
CA ASP A 527 -12.16 33.60 -6.84
C ASP A 527 -11.47 34.30 -5.66
N LYS A 528 -11.03 33.53 -4.65
CA LYS A 528 -10.41 34.05 -3.40
C LYS A 528 -11.35 34.93 -2.58
N ILE A 529 -12.66 34.73 -2.68
CA ILE A 529 -13.66 35.37 -1.84
C ILE A 529 -13.83 34.53 -0.55
N PHE A 530 -13.72 35.17 0.61
CA PHE A 530 -13.86 34.53 1.92
C PHE A 530 -15.33 34.52 2.32
N LEU A 531 -15.80 33.37 2.75
CA LEU A 531 -17.19 33.05 3.10
C LEU A 531 -17.28 32.82 4.59
N HIS A 532 -17.79 33.82 5.33
CA HIS A 532 -17.97 33.73 6.80
C HIS A 532 -19.35 33.19 7.08
N ARG A 533 -19.45 31.96 7.57
CA ARG A 533 -20.72 31.28 7.86
C ARG A 533 -21.07 31.39 9.31
N GLY A 534 -22.36 31.61 9.56
CA GLY A 534 -22.82 31.74 10.91
C GLY A 534 -24.26 32.20 11.02
N GLU A 535 -24.55 32.85 12.12
CA GLU A 535 -25.90 33.27 12.50
C GLU A 535 -25.88 34.68 13.12
N VAL A 536 -26.85 35.49 12.77
CA VAL A 536 -27.07 36.78 13.44
C VAL A 536 -27.71 36.51 14.81
N THR A 537 -26.99 36.76 15.89
CA THR A 537 -27.50 36.54 17.25
C THR A 537 -28.21 37.74 17.82
N ARG A 538 -27.93 38.95 17.31
CA ARG A 538 -28.58 40.19 17.68
C ARG A 538 -28.62 41.17 16.53
N GLY A 539 -29.69 41.95 16.44
CA GLY A 539 -29.87 43.06 15.52
C GLY A 539 -29.97 42.65 14.07
N ILE A 540 -29.42 43.45 13.18
CA ILE A 540 -29.48 43.27 11.73
C ILE A 540 -28.10 43.59 11.15
N ILE A 541 -27.67 42.81 10.16
CA ILE A 541 -26.47 43.10 9.34
C ILE A 541 -26.90 43.24 7.90
N SER A 542 -26.47 44.33 7.25
CA SER A 542 -26.84 44.68 5.89
C SER A 542 -25.63 44.81 4.96
N VAL A 543 -25.86 44.57 3.64
CA VAL A 543 -24.87 44.87 2.60
C VAL A 543 -24.49 46.34 2.65
N GLY A 544 -23.19 46.62 2.66
CA GLY A 544 -22.63 47.97 2.72
C GLY A 544 -22.25 48.41 4.14
N ASP A 545 -22.67 47.67 5.19
CA ASP A 545 -22.28 47.93 6.55
C ASP A 545 -20.75 47.88 6.74
N THR A 546 -20.24 48.79 7.59
CA THR A 546 -18.88 48.70 8.11
C THR A 546 -18.94 47.91 9.41
N VAL A 547 -18.23 46.81 9.47
CA VAL A 547 -18.28 45.86 10.59
C VAL A 547 -16.88 45.63 11.16
N GLN A 548 -16.81 45.34 12.43
CA GLN A 548 -15.60 44.86 13.10
C GLN A 548 -15.61 43.32 13.08
N ALA A 549 -14.60 42.75 12.49
CA ALA A 549 -14.43 41.29 12.34
C ALA A 549 -13.36 40.82 13.35
N ASP A 550 -13.78 40.06 14.36
CA ASP A 550 -12.93 39.60 15.48
C ASP A 550 -12.89 38.06 15.47
N ILE A 551 -11.73 37.45 15.25
CA ILE A 551 -11.59 35.98 15.34
C ILE A 551 -11.51 35.53 16.80
N ASN A 552 -11.82 34.23 17.03
CA ASN A 552 -11.52 33.60 18.33
C ASN A 552 -10.01 33.41 18.47
N ALA A 553 -9.38 34.37 19.13
CA ALA A 553 -7.92 34.45 19.25
C ALA A 553 -7.31 33.25 19.99
N GLU A 554 -8.01 32.67 20.99
CA GLU A 554 -7.51 31.52 21.74
C GLU A 554 -7.53 30.25 20.86
N ARG A 555 -8.63 30.03 20.13
CA ARG A 555 -8.78 28.95 19.18
C ARG A 555 -7.71 29.05 18.07
N ARG A 556 -7.52 30.25 17.47
CA ARG A 556 -6.50 30.49 16.44
C ARG A 556 -5.08 30.17 16.96
N ARG A 557 -4.74 30.63 18.18
CA ARG A 557 -3.42 30.33 18.76
C ARG A 557 -3.21 28.84 18.96
N SER A 558 -4.25 28.10 19.32
CA SER A 558 -4.16 26.63 19.43
C SER A 558 -3.92 25.97 18.08
N ILE A 559 -4.64 26.41 17.01
CA ILE A 559 -4.45 25.96 15.64
C ILE A 559 -3.03 26.29 15.16
N MET A 560 -2.52 27.50 15.41
CA MET A 560 -1.16 27.91 15.02
C MET A 560 -0.08 27.04 15.68
N ARG A 561 -0.25 26.69 16.97
CA ARG A 561 0.64 25.73 17.66
C ARG A 561 0.63 24.37 16.98
N ASN A 562 -0.54 23.84 16.74
CA ASN A 562 -0.71 22.55 16.07
C ASN A 562 -0.15 22.54 14.66
N HIS A 563 -0.37 23.61 13.87
CA HIS A 563 0.12 23.68 12.50
C HIS A 563 1.66 23.77 12.44
N THR A 564 2.25 24.56 13.32
CA THR A 564 3.71 24.64 13.39
C THR A 564 4.30 23.32 13.87
N ALA A 565 3.67 22.65 14.84
CA ALA A 565 4.08 21.33 15.29
C ALA A 565 3.98 20.25 14.18
N ALA A 566 3.03 20.38 13.23
CA ALA A 566 2.94 19.47 12.09
C ALA A 566 4.19 19.56 11.19
N HIS A 567 4.71 20.74 10.93
CA HIS A 567 5.96 20.94 10.20
C HIS A 567 7.16 20.34 10.93
N LEU A 568 7.26 20.57 12.25
CA LEU A 568 8.31 19.97 13.06
C LEU A 568 8.21 18.45 13.09
N LEU A 569 6.99 17.92 13.17
CA LEU A 569 6.74 16.47 13.10
C LEU A 569 7.22 15.87 11.77
N GLN A 570 6.90 16.51 10.65
CA GLN A 570 7.37 16.04 9.33
C GLN A 570 8.90 16.01 9.26
N ALA A 571 9.56 17.07 9.70
CA ALA A 571 11.01 17.13 9.70
C ALA A 571 11.64 16.05 10.61
N ALA A 572 11.09 15.84 11.81
CA ALA A 572 11.53 14.81 12.74
C ALA A 572 11.32 13.39 12.19
N LEU A 573 10.16 13.13 11.59
CA LEU A 573 9.87 11.85 10.94
C LEU A 573 10.89 11.54 9.82
N ARG A 574 11.22 12.52 9.00
CA ARG A 574 12.25 12.36 7.95
C ARG A 574 13.63 12.10 8.51
N GLN A 575 13.98 12.69 9.65
CA GLN A 575 15.26 12.43 10.31
C GLN A 575 15.35 11.02 10.91
N VAL A 576 14.25 10.52 11.47
CA VAL A 576 14.22 9.21 12.15
C VAL A 576 13.99 8.06 11.19
N LEU A 577 13.08 8.21 10.23
CA LEU A 577 12.62 7.15 9.34
C LEU A 577 13.27 7.21 7.95
N GLY A 578 13.75 8.39 7.54
CA GLY A 578 14.37 8.61 6.24
C GLY A 578 13.60 9.56 5.32
N THR A 579 14.26 9.97 4.23
CA THR A 579 13.77 11.01 3.30
C THR A 579 12.56 10.59 2.46
N HIS A 580 12.19 9.30 2.45
CA HIS A 580 10.99 8.78 1.80
C HIS A 580 9.69 9.19 2.49
N VAL A 581 9.77 9.71 3.71
CA VAL A 581 8.61 10.22 4.44
C VAL A 581 8.13 11.50 3.77
N GLU A 582 6.91 11.46 3.25
CA GLU A 582 6.21 12.59 2.63
C GLU A 582 4.83 12.72 3.24
N GLN A 583 4.33 13.94 3.34
CA GLN A 583 2.97 14.19 3.79
C GLN A 583 1.97 13.65 2.78
N ALA A 584 1.10 12.74 3.23
CA ALA A 584 -0.01 12.21 2.43
C ALA A 584 -1.34 12.95 2.71
N GLY A 585 -1.44 13.62 3.85
CA GLY A 585 -2.58 14.42 4.26
C GLY A 585 -2.39 14.97 5.66
N GLN A 586 -3.22 15.96 6.03
CA GLN A 586 -3.27 16.45 7.42
C GLN A 586 -4.64 17.01 7.75
N LEU A 587 -4.92 17.06 9.04
CA LEU A 587 -5.97 17.86 9.65
C LEU A 587 -5.40 18.54 10.89
N VAL A 588 -5.52 19.86 10.92
CA VAL A 588 -5.05 20.70 12.01
C VAL A 588 -6.22 21.52 12.53
N ASP A 589 -6.66 21.22 13.75
CA ASP A 589 -7.68 21.99 14.47
C ASP A 589 -7.15 22.52 15.82
N GLU A 590 -8.01 23.08 16.65
CA GLU A 590 -7.63 23.61 17.95
C GLU A 590 -7.31 22.52 18.98
N ARG A 591 -7.69 21.26 18.72
CA ARG A 591 -7.56 20.15 19.66
C ARG A 591 -6.33 19.32 19.39
N GLU A 592 -6.10 18.96 18.10
CA GLU A 592 -5.08 17.99 17.74
C GLU A 592 -4.48 18.25 16.35
N VAL A 593 -3.38 17.58 16.11
CA VAL A 593 -2.77 17.40 14.79
C VAL A 593 -3.00 15.97 14.35
N ARG A 594 -3.62 15.77 13.19
CA ARG A 594 -3.60 14.48 12.49
C ARG A 594 -2.73 14.62 11.27
N PHE A 595 -1.66 13.84 11.24
CA PHE A 595 -0.65 13.90 10.20
C PHE A 595 -0.51 12.55 9.54
N ASP A 596 -0.88 12.47 8.26
CA ASP A 596 -0.77 11.27 7.44
C ASP A 596 0.52 11.35 6.61
N PHE A 597 1.33 10.30 6.66
CA PHE A 597 2.63 10.28 6.00
C PHE A 597 2.90 8.92 5.37
N THR A 598 3.75 8.92 4.33
CA THR A 598 4.16 7.71 3.64
C THR A 598 5.17 6.94 4.48
N HIS A 599 4.80 5.74 4.90
CA HIS A 599 5.71 4.79 5.54
C HIS A 599 5.15 3.37 5.46
N PHE A 600 6.03 2.38 5.34
CA PHE A 600 5.65 1.00 4.99
C PHE A 600 5.36 0.11 6.20
N ASN A 601 5.91 0.43 7.40
CA ASN A 601 5.72 -0.34 8.63
C ASN A 601 5.09 0.50 9.74
N ALA A 602 4.58 -0.18 10.79
CA ALA A 602 4.25 0.50 12.04
C ALA A 602 5.54 1.03 12.69
N MET A 603 5.47 2.23 13.24
CA MET A 603 6.58 2.78 13.99
C MET A 603 6.76 2.03 15.31
N THR A 604 8.00 1.77 15.66
CA THR A 604 8.34 1.24 16.98
C THR A 604 8.17 2.32 18.05
N ARG A 605 8.00 1.87 19.29
CA ARG A 605 7.94 2.80 20.44
C ARG A 605 9.17 3.69 20.54
N ASP A 606 10.34 3.15 20.24
CA ASP A 606 11.61 3.90 20.29
C ASP A 606 11.68 4.97 19.20
N GLU A 607 11.19 4.67 17.99
CA GLU A 607 11.09 5.65 16.90
C GLU A 607 10.12 6.78 17.25
N LEU A 608 8.95 6.46 17.80
CA LEU A 608 7.97 7.46 18.25
C LEU A 608 8.57 8.36 19.33
N LEU A 609 9.24 7.80 20.33
CA LEU A 609 9.90 8.56 21.38
C LEU A 609 11.03 9.45 20.84
N LYS A 610 11.81 8.97 19.85
CA LYS A 610 12.85 9.79 19.21
C LYS A 610 12.24 10.97 18.45
N VAL A 611 11.15 10.74 17.69
CA VAL A 611 10.44 11.82 16.98
C VAL A 611 9.90 12.84 17.97
N GLU A 612 9.21 12.40 19.01
CA GLU A 612 8.65 13.29 20.04
C GLU A 612 9.76 14.09 20.77
N HIS A 613 10.88 13.44 21.06
CA HIS A 613 12.04 14.10 21.67
C HIS A 613 12.64 15.19 20.76
N LEU A 614 12.84 14.90 19.47
CA LEU A 614 13.36 15.87 18.51
C LEU A 614 12.46 17.10 18.39
N VAL A 615 11.16 16.89 18.28
CA VAL A 615 10.17 17.98 18.21
C VAL A 615 10.20 18.83 19.49
N ASN A 616 10.17 18.20 20.66
CA ASN A 616 10.19 18.93 21.94
C ASN A 616 11.53 19.64 22.18
N ALA A 617 12.66 19.04 21.79
CA ALA A 617 13.98 19.68 21.88
C ALA A 617 14.01 20.98 21.04
N PHE A 618 13.47 20.94 19.82
CA PHE A 618 13.36 22.13 18.98
C PHE A 618 12.41 23.19 19.57
N ILE A 619 11.26 22.77 20.11
CA ILE A 619 10.32 23.65 20.79
C ILE A 619 11.00 24.39 21.95
N MET A 620 11.71 23.65 22.80
CA MET A 620 12.41 24.22 23.98
C MET A 620 13.57 25.13 23.57
N GLY A 621 14.14 24.97 22.38
CA GLY A 621 15.15 25.87 21.82
C GLY A 621 14.61 27.28 21.46
N ALA A 622 13.28 27.47 21.46
CA ALA A 622 12.61 28.72 21.18
C ALA A 622 13.09 29.44 19.91
N HIS A 623 13.19 28.66 18.82
CA HIS A 623 13.67 29.14 17.53
C HIS A 623 12.64 30.03 16.81
N PRO A 624 13.07 31.03 16.01
CA PRO A 624 12.16 31.84 15.21
C PRO A 624 11.44 30.98 14.15
N VAL A 625 10.18 31.31 13.91
CA VAL A 625 9.38 30.75 12.82
C VAL A 625 9.01 31.92 11.89
N GLU A 626 9.63 31.91 10.71
CA GLU A 626 9.54 33.00 9.74
C GLU A 626 8.66 32.57 8.57
N SER A 627 7.88 33.53 8.07
CA SER A 627 7.05 33.35 6.87
C SER A 627 7.44 34.38 5.84
N MET A 628 7.72 33.92 4.62
CA MET A 628 8.22 34.76 3.52
C MET A 628 7.45 34.45 2.24
N GLU A 629 7.13 35.49 1.47
CA GLU A 629 6.62 35.33 0.11
C GLU A 629 7.76 35.54 -0.89
N MET A 630 7.90 34.61 -1.82
CA MET A 630 8.98 34.66 -2.80
C MET A 630 8.62 33.94 -4.11
N PRO A 631 9.36 34.16 -5.21
CA PRO A 631 9.23 33.36 -6.41
C PRO A 631 9.51 31.88 -6.13
N ILE A 632 8.72 30.99 -6.77
CA ILE A 632 8.81 29.54 -6.56
C ILE A 632 10.22 28.98 -6.81
N ASP A 633 10.95 29.53 -7.76
CA ASP A 633 12.30 29.07 -8.09
C ASP A 633 13.34 29.45 -7.01
N GLU A 634 13.12 30.55 -6.30
CA GLU A 634 13.93 30.92 -5.14
C GLU A 634 13.63 30.01 -3.94
N ALA A 635 12.35 29.74 -3.71
CA ALA A 635 11.91 28.84 -2.67
C ALA A 635 12.48 27.41 -2.85
N LYS A 636 12.54 26.91 -4.07
CA LYS A 636 13.18 25.62 -4.39
C LYS A 636 14.69 25.62 -4.09
N LYS A 637 15.38 26.73 -4.36
CA LYS A 637 16.82 26.88 -4.05
C LYS A 637 17.11 26.86 -2.55
N LEU A 638 16.13 27.28 -1.73
CA LEU A 638 16.20 27.17 -0.28
C LEU A 638 15.95 25.74 0.25
N GLY A 639 15.68 24.79 -0.63
CA GLY A 639 15.36 23.42 -0.24
C GLY A 639 13.96 23.27 0.38
N ALA A 640 13.05 24.21 0.15
CA ALA A 640 11.72 24.18 0.73
C ALA A 640 10.92 22.98 0.19
N MET A 641 10.35 22.19 1.10
CA MET A 641 9.53 21.03 0.76
C MET A 641 8.19 21.47 0.16
N MET A 642 7.80 20.79 -0.92
CA MET A 642 6.54 20.98 -1.62
C MET A 642 5.65 19.76 -1.40
N LEU A 643 4.35 19.99 -1.22
CA LEU A 643 3.39 18.88 -1.20
C LEU A 643 3.21 18.33 -2.62
N PHE A 644 3.27 17.00 -2.73
CA PHE A 644 3.12 16.34 -4.01
C PHE A 644 1.68 16.47 -4.53
N GLY A 645 1.53 16.94 -5.79
CA GLY A 645 0.22 17.05 -6.44
C GLY A 645 -0.51 18.39 -6.26
N GLU A 646 0.00 19.34 -5.50
CA GLU A 646 -0.56 20.69 -5.43
C GLU A 646 -0.05 21.58 -6.56
N LYS A 647 -0.94 22.47 -7.06
CA LYS A 647 -0.59 23.48 -8.05
C LYS A 647 -0.22 24.79 -7.35
N TYR A 648 1.03 25.16 -7.43
CA TYR A 648 1.53 26.42 -6.88
C TYR A 648 1.56 27.53 -7.93
N GLY A 649 1.31 28.77 -7.49
CA GLY A 649 1.48 29.97 -8.33
C GLY A 649 2.97 30.34 -8.49
N ASN A 650 3.24 31.40 -9.25
CA ASN A 650 4.60 31.93 -9.45
C ASN A 650 5.20 32.50 -8.16
N ILE A 651 4.37 33.06 -7.27
CA ILE A 651 4.74 33.51 -5.92
C ILE A 651 4.16 32.50 -4.92
N VAL A 652 4.99 32.06 -4.00
CA VAL A 652 4.66 31.08 -2.96
C VAL A 652 5.04 31.59 -1.59
N ARG A 653 4.27 31.18 -0.58
CA ARG A 653 4.60 31.45 0.82
C ARG A 653 5.39 30.28 1.37
N VAL A 654 6.55 30.58 1.94
CA VAL A 654 7.45 29.62 2.60
C VAL A 654 7.45 29.89 4.09
N VAL A 655 7.30 28.83 4.89
CA VAL A 655 7.44 28.87 6.35
C VAL A 655 8.72 28.16 6.73
N LYS A 656 9.59 28.88 7.43
CA LYS A 656 10.88 28.39 7.91
C LYS A 656 10.90 28.38 9.44
N ALA A 657 11.07 27.20 10.03
CA ALA A 657 11.27 27.03 11.46
C ALA A 657 12.75 26.75 11.75
N GLY A 658 13.52 27.79 12.03
CA GLY A 658 14.96 27.70 12.15
C GLY A 658 15.61 27.01 10.95
N ASP A 659 16.55 26.10 11.20
CA ASP A 659 17.10 25.22 10.17
C ASP A 659 16.52 23.81 10.20
N PHE A 660 15.44 23.61 10.97
CA PHE A 660 14.82 22.30 11.17
C PHE A 660 13.77 21.95 10.11
N SER A 661 12.92 22.90 9.73
CA SER A 661 11.91 22.73 8.69
C SER A 661 11.81 23.95 7.80
N THR A 662 11.69 23.74 6.49
CA THR A 662 11.39 24.77 5.48
C THR A 662 10.38 24.21 4.50
N GLU A 663 9.16 24.77 4.44
CA GLU A 663 8.05 24.18 3.70
C GLU A 663 7.20 25.25 3.00
N PHE A 664 6.60 24.89 1.84
CA PHE A 664 5.55 25.68 1.23
C PHE A 664 4.27 25.57 2.06
N CYS A 665 3.83 26.67 2.67
CA CYS A 665 2.64 26.64 3.50
C CYS A 665 1.89 27.97 3.52
N GLY A 666 0.57 27.92 3.21
CA GLY A 666 -0.34 29.04 3.30
C GLY A 666 -1.07 29.16 4.64
N GLY A 667 -0.76 28.30 5.63
CA GLY A 667 -1.41 28.28 6.92
C GLY A 667 -0.92 29.35 7.91
N THR A 668 -1.52 29.38 9.10
CA THR A 668 -1.13 30.30 10.17
C THR A 668 -0.20 29.59 11.16
N HIS A 669 0.87 30.26 11.56
CA HIS A 669 1.93 29.70 12.40
C HIS A 669 2.26 30.61 13.59
N VAL A 670 2.85 30.02 14.64
CA VAL A 670 3.46 30.81 15.71
C VAL A 670 4.72 31.51 15.18
N SER A 671 5.09 32.63 15.81
CA SER A 671 6.31 33.38 15.44
C SER A 671 7.59 32.81 16.08
N ASN A 672 7.44 31.94 17.09
CA ASN A 672 8.54 31.32 17.81
C ASN A 672 8.12 29.90 18.25
N SER A 673 8.99 28.90 18.08
CA SER A 673 8.70 27.51 18.43
C SER A 673 8.33 27.31 19.89
N GLY A 674 8.90 28.07 20.81
CA GLY A 674 8.56 28.05 22.26
C GLY A 674 7.09 28.30 22.54
N GLN A 675 6.37 29.01 21.66
CA GLN A 675 4.92 29.25 21.80
C GLN A 675 4.06 27.99 21.61
N ILE A 676 4.61 26.93 21.04
CA ILE A 676 3.94 25.62 20.90
C ILE A 676 3.71 25.02 22.30
N GLY A 677 4.66 25.20 23.19
CA GLY A 677 4.66 24.58 24.52
C GLY A 677 5.15 23.14 24.46
N LEU A 678 4.34 22.19 24.89
CA LEU A 678 4.65 20.77 24.81
C LEU A 678 4.06 20.16 23.56
N PHE A 679 4.71 19.10 23.05
CA PHE A 679 4.22 18.25 21.98
C PHE A 679 4.17 16.79 22.46
N HIS A 680 3.07 16.07 22.20
CA HIS A 680 2.91 14.68 22.59
C HIS A 680 2.20 13.86 21.51
N ILE A 681 2.74 12.71 21.18
CA ILE A 681 2.15 11.76 20.24
C ILE A 681 1.18 10.83 20.99
N VAL A 682 -0.11 10.95 20.70
CA VAL A 682 -1.16 10.14 21.35
C VAL A 682 -1.26 8.75 20.73
N SER A 683 -1.16 8.69 19.39
CA SER A 683 -1.31 7.42 18.68
C SER A 683 -0.61 7.43 17.32
N GLU A 684 -0.27 6.24 16.86
CA GLU A 684 0.20 5.96 15.52
C GLU A 684 -0.58 4.77 14.98
N ALA A 685 -1.13 4.87 13.76
CA ALA A 685 -1.96 3.83 13.15
C ALA A 685 -1.85 3.81 11.63
N SER A 686 -2.22 2.69 11.01
CA SER A 686 -2.36 2.59 9.56
C SER A 686 -3.68 3.22 9.10
N VAL A 687 -3.62 4.03 8.03
CA VAL A 687 -4.81 4.62 7.38
C VAL A 687 -5.08 3.96 6.04
N ALA A 688 -4.02 3.68 5.33
CA ALA A 688 -4.04 2.98 4.04
C ALA A 688 -2.73 2.21 3.87
N SER A 689 -2.66 1.38 2.88
CA SER A 689 -1.39 0.70 2.56
C SER A 689 -0.31 1.71 2.21
N GLY A 690 0.82 1.63 2.91
CA GLY A 690 1.93 2.57 2.75
C GLY A 690 1.68 3.97 3.35
N VAL A 691 0.58 4.18 4.08
CA VAL A 691 0.26 5.46 4.73
C VAL A 691 -0.02 5.23 6.22
N ARG A 692 0.72 5.94 7.04
CA ARG A 692 0.60 5.95 8.50
C ARG A 692 0.03 7.28 8.96
N ARG A 693 -0.69 7.29 10.08
CA ARG A 693 -1.23 8.49 10.73
C ARG A 693 -0.66 8.63 12.12
N ILE A 694 -0.14 9.80 12.44
CA ILE A 694 0.13 10.23 13.80
C ILE A 694 -0.97 11.20 14.23
N THR A 695 -1.50 10.99 15.44
CA THR A 695 -2.31 11.97 16.15
C THR A 695 -1.49 12.52 17.30
N ALA A 696 -1.37 13.84 17.36
CA ALA A 696 -0.54 14.52 18.36
C ALA A 696 -1.24 15.75 18.95
N LEU A 697 -0.84 16.14 20.14
CA LEU A 697 -1.34 17.27 20.91
C LEU A 697 -0.24 18.31 21.12
N THR A 698 -0.64 19.58 21.34
CA THR A 698 0.29 20.65 21.72
C THR A 698 -0.23 21.46 22.92
N GLY A 699 0.69 22.12 23.62
CA GLY A 699 0.40 23.11 24.63
C GLY A 699 -0.54 22.62 25.73
N ASN A 700 -1.63 23.34 25.96
CA ASN A 700 -2.58 23.03 27.03
C ASN A 700 -3.31 21.70 26.85
N ASN A 701 -3.45 21.20 25.59
CA ASN A 701 -4.08 19.92 25.35
C ASN A 701 -3.19 18.75 25.81
N VAL A 702 -1.86 18.91 25.77
CA VAL A 702 -0.92 17.95 26.36
C VAL A 702 -1.06 17.94 27.89
N LEU A 703 -1.17 19.10 28.53
CA LEU A 703 -1.38 19.18 29.98
C LEU A 703 -2.71 18.54 30.40
N ALA A 704 -3.79 18.81 29.65
CA ALA A 704 -5.08 18.17 29.90
C ALA A 704 -5.00 16.64 29.77
N HIS A 705 -4.29 16.14 28.77
CA HIS A 705 -4.05 14.69 28.56
C HIS A 705 -3.26 14.09 29.75
N ILE A 706 -2.19 14.76 30.19
CA ILE A 706 -1.40 14.32 31.34
C ILE A 706 -2.26 14.29 32.62
N TYR A 707 -3.05 15.34 32.88
CA TYR A 707 -3.93 15.36 34.05
C TYR A 707 -5.00 14.27 34.04
N GLN A 708 -5.54 13.97 32.87
CA GLN A 708 -6.47 12.84 32.67
C GLN A 708 -5.80 11.51 32.99
N ALA A 709 -4.60 11.29 32.46
CA ALA A 709 -3.82 10.07 32.70
C ALA A 709 -3.46 9.92 34.18
N ASP A 710 -3.00 11.00 34.82
CA ASP A 710 -2.70 11.04 36.27
C ASP A 710 -3.94 10.76 37.12
N GLY A 711 -5.08 11.33 36.73
CA GLY A 711 -6.36 11.05 37.38
C GLY A 711 -6.80 9.59 37.30
N MET A 712 -6.62 8.97 36.12
CA MET A 712 -6.90 7.53 35.93
C MET A 712 -5.96 6.66 36.79
N LEU A 713 -4.65 6.97 36.80
CA LEU A 713 -3.67 6.24 37.60
C LEU A 713 -3.95 6.42 39.12
N SER A 714 -4.25 7.63 39.59
CA SER A 714 -4.61 7.92 40.95
C SER A 714 -5.89 7.20 41.35
N GLY A 715 -6.90 7.17 40.47
CA GLY A 715 -8.15 6.43 40.70
C GLY A 715 -7.92 4.93 40.83
N ALA A 716 -7.10 4.34 39.94
CA ALA A 716 -6.74 2.92 40.03
C ALA A 716 -5.95 2.60 41.31
N ALA A 717 -5.01 3.47 41.71
CA ALA A 717 -4.25 3.32 42.93
C ALA A 717 -5.16 3.36 44.17
N ALA A 718 -6.13 4.28 44.21
CA ALA A 718 -7.11 4.37 45.30
C ALA A 718 -7.97 3.08 45.37
N MET A 719 -8.43 2.52 44.27
CA MET A 719 -9.18 1.24 44.25
C MET A 719 -8.37 0.09 44.86
N LEU A 720 -7.05 0.06 44.57
CA LEU A 720 -6.13 -0.96 45.09
C LEU A 720 -5.54 -0.58 46.46
N ARG A 721 -5.92 0.54 47.06
CA ARG A 721 -5.36 1.08 48.31
C ARG A 721 -3.83 1.12 48.28
N SER A 722 -3.28 1.66 47.19
CA SER A 722 -1.84 1.71 46.93
C SER A 722 -1.42 3.12 46.52
N ALA A 723 -0.13 3.40 46.56
CA ALA A 723 0.41 4.57 45.88
C ALA A 723 0.53 4.30 44.36
N VAL A 724 0.56 5.37 43.57
CA VAL A 724 0.62 5.23 42.07
C VAL A 724 1.88 4.47 41.63
N HIS A 725 3.02 4.69 42.28
CA HIS A 725 4.27 4.02 41.93
C HIS A 725 4.28 2.52 42.26
N ASP A 726 3.41 2.05 43.20
CA ASP A 726 3.30 0.65 43.58
C ASP A 726 2.25 -0.11 42.73
N LEU A 727 1.55 0.57 41.81
CA LEU A 727 0.48 -0.03 41.00
C LEU A 727 0.91 -1.30 40.25
N PRO A 728 2.09 -1.34 39.59
CA PRO A 728 2.52 -2.52 38.87
C PRO A 728 2.68 -3.75 39.79
N GLU A 729 3.27 -3.55 40.99
CA GLU A 729 3.46 -4.63 41.95
C GLU A 729 2.12 -5.10 42.54
N LYS A 730 1.22 -4.18 42.85
CA LYS A 730 -0.13 -4.49 43.35
C LYS A 730 -0.98 -5.22 42.33
N LEU A 731 -0.92 -4.83 41.07
CA LEU A 731 -1.63 -5.52 39.99
C LEU A 731 -1.07 -6.94 39.75
N ALA A 732 0.26 -7.10 39.81
CA ALA A 732 0.88 -8.42 39.72
C ALA A 732 0.45 -9.31 40.89
N ALA A 733 0.51 -8.80 42.12
CA ALA A 733 0.06 -9.52 43.31
C ALA A 733 -1.44 -9.90 43.26
N LEU A 734 -2.30 -9.01 42.72
CA LEU A 734 -3.72 -9.26 42.51
C LEU A 734 -3.95 -10.39 41.49
N ALA A 735 -3.23 -10.36 40.36
CA ALA A 735 -3.32 -11.40 39.33
C ALA A 735 -2.85 -12.77 39.85
N ASP A 736 -1.78 -12.81 40.66
CA ASP A 736 -1.30 -14.05 41.29
C ASP A 736 -2.26 -14.55 42.38
N SER A 737 -2.84 -13.63 43.17
CA SER A 737 -3.88 -13.97 44.15
C SER A 737 -5.13 -14.57 43.50
N ASP A 738 -5.55 -14.00 42.37
CA ASP A 738 -6.70 -14.48 41.60
C ASP A 738 -6.48 -15.91 41.08
N LYS A 739 -5.32 -16.17 40.47
CA LYS A 739 -4.91 -17.51 40.04
C LYS A 739 -4.85 -18.51 41.23
N ALA A 740 -4.36 -18.05 42.40
CA ALA A 740 -4.31 -18.88 43.58
C ALA A 740 -5.72 -19.24 44.09
N LYS A 741 -6.63 -18.24 44.09
CA LYS A 741 -8.04 -18.47 44.47
C LYS A 741 -8.75 -19.43 43.51
N ASP A 742 -8.53 -19.30 42.22
CA ASP A 742 -9.10 -20.20 41.24
C ASP A 742 -8.64 -21.64 41.46
N LYS A 743 -7.36 -21.82 41.79
CA LYS A 743 -6.81 -23.13 42.13
C LYS A 743 -7.40 -23.67 43.43
N GLU A 744 -7.54 -22.83 44.46
CA GLU A 744 -8.15 -23.20 45.74
C GLU A 744 -9.63 -23.56 45.58
N ILE A 745 -10.41 -22.75 44.81
CA ILE A 745 -11.81 -23.04 44.50
C ILE A 745 -11.94 -24.38 43.78
N LYS A 746 -11.03 -24.69 42.85
CA LYS A 746 -11.01 -25.97 42.17
C LYS A 746 -10.75 -27.11 43.16
N SER A 747 -9.75 -26.99 44.01
CA SER A 747 -9.41 -27.98 45.05
C SER A 747 -10.54 -28.20 46.06
N LEU A 748 -11.16 -27.11 46.52
CA LEU A 748 -12.30 -27.19 47.46
C LEU A 748 -13.53 -27.85 46.80
N LYS A 749 -13.78 -27.58 45.52
CA LYS A 749 -14.84 -28.27 44.79
C LYS A 749 -14.58 -29.77 44.64
N GLU A 750 -13.33 -30.17 44.40
CA GLU A 750 -12.93 -31.55 44.33
C GLU A 750 -13.08 -32.24 45.72
N GLU A 751 -12.66 -31.62 46.79
CA GLU A 751 -12.80 -32.10 48.16
C GLU A 751 -14.27 -32.21 48.57
N LEU A 752 -15.10 -31.20 48.26
CA LEU A 752 -16.55 -31.23 48.51
C LEU A 752 -17.24 -32.39 47.77
N ALA A 753 -16.83 -32.65 46.52
CA ALA A 753 -17.32 -33.76 45.75
C ALA A 753 -16.96 -35.11 46.37
N HIS A 754 -15.72 -35.21 46.86
CA HIS A 754 -15.23 -36.40 47.58
C HIS A 754 -16.02 -36.67 48.89
N LEU A 755 -16.23 -35.64 49.71
CA LEU A 755 -17.00 -35.73 50.96
C LEU A 755 -18.46 -36.16 50.71
N LYS A 756 -19.10 -35.57 49.67
CA LYS A 756 -20.47 -35.94 49.27
C LYS A 756 -20.58 -37.37 48.74
N SER A 757 -19.53 -37.89 48.11
CA SER A 757 -19.52 -39.25 47.56
C SER A 757 -19.31 -40.31 48.61
N ALA A 758 -18.59 -40.02 49.70
CA ALA A 758 -18.28 -41.00 50.76
C ALA A 758 -19.54 -41.59 51.40
N ASP A 759 -20.54 -40.76 51.67
CA ASP A 759 -21.81 -41.20 52.28
C ASP A 759 -22.70 -42.01 51.29
N LEU A 760 -22.65 -41.61 49.95
CA LEU A 760 -23.45 -42.28 48.94
C LEU A 760 -22.92 -43.63 48.51
N PHE A 761 -21.64 -43.90 48.79
CA PHE A 761 -20.99 -45.21 48.50
C PHE A 761 -20.78 -46.08 49.71
N ALA A 762 -21.44 -45.79 50.83
CA ALA A 762 -21.29 -46.53 52.08
C ALA A 762 -21.88 -47.96 52.03
N ALA A 763 -22.93 -48.23 51.25
CA ALA A 763 -23.57 -49.47 51.11
C ALA A 763 -23.83 -49.90 49.67
N PRO A 764 -23.16 -50.93 49.13
CA PRO A 764 -23.44 -51.43 47.78
C PRO A 764 -24.76 -52.18 47.77
N VAL A 765 -25.43 -52.22 46.62
CA VAL A 765 -26.52 -53.15 46.33
C VAL A 765 -25.93 -54.46 45.85
N ASP A 766 -26.32 -55.57 46.46
CA ASP A 766 -25.89 -56.90 46.02
C ASP A 766 -26.62 -57.27 44.70
N LEU A 767 -25.84 -57.56 43.68
CA LEU A 767 -26.35 -58.09 42.38
C LEU A 767 -25.74 -59.45 42.14
N ASP A 768 -26.41 -60.47 42.72
CA ASP A 768 -26.01 -61.87 42.59
C ASP A 768 -24.53 -62.15 42.98
N GLY A 769 -24.03 -61.49 44.05
CA GLY A 769 -22.66 -61.59 44.54
C GLY A 769 -21.72 -60.52 44.04
N LEU A 770 -22.15 -59.60 43.14
CA LEU A 770 -21.43 -58.41 42.75
C LEU A 770 -21.88 -57.22 43.59
N SER A 771 -20.93 -56.39 44.03
CA SER A 771 -21.15 -55.14 44.77
C SER A 771 -21.45 -54.03 43.82
N PHE A 772 -22.70 -53.59 43.64
CA PHE A 772 -23.13 -52.57 42.77
C PHE A 772 -23.24 -51.19 43.46
N TYR A 773 -22.53 -50.17 42.98
CA TYR A 773 -22.61 -48.80 43.48
C TYR A 773 -23.23 -47.93 42.42
N THR A 774 -24.16 -47.02 42.78
CA THR A 774 -24.73 -46.02 41.89
C THR A 774 -24.98 -44.73 42.66
N ALA A 775 -24.66 -43.62 42.00
CA ALA A 775 -24.92 -42.28 42.53
C ALA A 775 -25.04 -41.26 41.41
N THR A 776 -25.82 -40.22 41.67
CA THR A 776 -25.86 -38.99 40.82
C THR A 776 -25.40 -37.81 41.68
N LEU A 777 -24.37 -37.14 41.20
CA LEU A 777 -23.74 -36.04 41.90
C LEU A 777 -23.96 -34.76 41.10
N THR A 778 -24.06 -33.59 41.74
CA THR A 778 -24.17 -32.30 41.11
C THR A 778 -22.87 -31.50 41.23
N ASP A 779 -22.54 -30.69 40.24
CA ASP A 779 -21.34 -29.81 40.20
C ASP A 779 -20.00 -30.56 40.28
N VAL A 780 -19.91 -31.74 39.72
CA VAL A 780 -18.68 -32.57 39.70
C VAL A 780 -18.05 -32.55 38.33
N ALA A 781 -16.77 -32.14 38.24
CA ALA A 781 -16.00 -32.16 37.01
C ALA A 781 -15.79 -33.58 36.47
N PRO A 782 -15.70 -33.80 35.14
CA PRO A 782 -15.51 -35.11 34.53
C PRO A 782 -14.28 -35.87 35.07
N ASP A 783 -13.19 -35.19 35.36
CA ASP A 783 -11.97 -35.79 35.88
C ASP A 783 -12.15 -36.28 37.35
N ALA A 784 -12.84 -35.49 38.18
CA ALA A 784 -13.18 -35.92 39.54
C ALA A 784 -14.12 -37.10 39.53
N LEU A 785 -15.08 -37.14 38.61
CA LEU A 785 -15.98 -38.30 38.45
C LEU A 785 -15.23 -39.55 38.05
N ARG A 786 -14.19 -39.44 37.19
CA ARG A 786 -13.32 -40.56 36.81
C ARG A 786 -12.51 -41.08 38.00
N SER A 787 -11.90 -40.15 38.77
CA SER A 787 -11.18 -40.53 40.00
C SER A 787 -12.05 -41.29 41.00
N MET A 788 -13.31 -40.85 41.20
CA MET A 788 -14.28 -41.55 42.06
C MET A 788 -14.59 -42.97 41.52
N GLY A 789 -14.74 -43.12 40.21
CA GLY A 789 -14.91 -44.43 39.57
C GLY A 789 -13.72 -45.36 39.86
N ASP A 790 -12.49 -44.85 39.69
CA ASP A 790 -11.28 -45.64 39.95
C ASP A 790 -11.15 -46.03 41.45
N GLU A 791 -11.55 -45.18 42.37
CA GLU A 791 -11.60 -45.50 43.80
C GLU A 791 -12.60 -46.62 44.10
N LEU A 792 -13.81 -46.53 43.53
CA LEU A 792 -14.83 -47.56 43.69
C LEU A 792 -14.36 -48.92 43.14
N LYS A 793 -13.70 -48.90 42.00
CA LYS A 793 -13.11 -50.09 41.38
C LYS A 793 -12.08 -50.78 42.29
N ASN A 794 -11.29 -49.97 43.00
CA ASN A 794 -10.26 -50.49 43.92
C ASN A 794 -10.83 -51.13 45.22
N LYS A 795 -12.15 -50.99 45.44
CA LYS A 795 -12.78 -51.65 46.62
C LYS A 795 -12.88 -53.18 46.51
N GLY A 796 -12.83 -53.75 45.30
CA GLY A 796 -12.83 -55.18 45.10
C GLY A 796 -12.95 -55.64 43.62
N ASP A 797 -12.58 -56.91 43.36
CA ASP A 797 -12.70 -57.50 42.02
C ASP A 797 -14.17 -57.76 41.60
N ASN A 798 -15.09 -57.83 42.58
CA ASN A 798 -16.53 -58.05 42.39
C ASN A 798 -17.33 -56.68 42.25
N VAL A 799 -16.68 -55.59 42.12
CA VAL A 799 -17.33 -54.25 42.06
C VAL A 799 -17.83 -53.93 40.69
N VAL A 800 -19.06 -53.39 40.61
CA VAL A 800 -19.61 -52.65 39.50
C VAL A 800 -20.07 -51.30 40.03
N ALA A 801 -19.59 -50.19 39.46
CA ALA A 801 -20.06 -48.87 39.86
C ALA A 801 -20.46 -48.04 38.63
N VAL A 802 -21.57 -47.32 38.78
CA VAL A 802 -22.08 -46.35 37.78
C VAL A 802 -22.35 -45.04 38.49
N VAL A 803 -21.55 -44.04 38.18
CA VAL A 803 -21.66 -42.71 38.82
C VAL A 803 -21.92 -41.65 37.73
N ALA A 804 -22.93 -40.83 37.93
CA ALA A 804 -23.27 -39.73 37.08
C ALA A 804 -22.93 -38.41 37.75
N GLY A 805 -22.35 -37.49 36.96
CA GLY A 805 -22.09 -36.12 37.38
C GLY A 805 -22.87 -35.14 36.48
N VAL A 806 -23.70 -34.32 37.09
CA VAL A 806 -24.47 -33.26 36.42
C VAL A 806 -23.77 -31.91 36.63
N ASN A 807 -23.51 -31.19 35.53
CA ASN A 807 -22.89 -29.87 35.57
C ASN A 807 -23.65 -28.96 34.64
N GLY A 808 -24.60 -28.19 35.19
CA GLY A 808 -25.55 -27.38 34.42
C GLY A 808 -26.42 -28.25 33.50
N GLU A 809 -26.46 -27.96 32.22
CA GLU A 809 -27.21 -28.65 31.17
C GLU A 809 -26.49 -29.89 30.61
N LYS A 810 -25.33 -30.25 31.14
CA LYS A 810 -24.51 -31.39 30.69
C LYS A 810 -24.35 -32.41 31.82
N ALA A 811 -24.38 -33.68 31.47
CA ALA A 811 -24.06 -34.74 32.39
C ALA A 811 -23.04 -35.72 31.80
N ASN A 812 -22.22 -36.31 32.68
CA ASN A 812 -21.28 -37.37 32.33
C ASN A 812 -21.57 -38.57 33.21
N ILE A 813 -21.47 -39.76 32.68
CA ILE A 813 -21.61 -41.04 33.40
C ILE A 813 -20.28 -41.74 33.29
N VAL A 814 -19.77 -42.19 34.43
CA VAL A 814 -18.63 -43.12 34.53
C VAL A 814 -19.12 -44.47 34.98
N ALA A 815 -18.72 -45.55 34.29
CA ALA A 815 -18.89 -46.90 34.73
C ALA A 815 -17.52 -47.56 34.96
N VAL A 816 -17.38 -48.32 36.05
CA VAL A 816 -16.20 -49.14 36.32
C VAL A 816 -16.62 -50.55 36.73
N CYS A 817 -15.82 -51.53 36.31
CA CYS A 817 -16.04 -52.92 36.60
C CYS A 817 -14.75 -53.60 37.08
N GLY A 818 -14.82 -54.37 38.20
CA GLY A 818 -13.75 -55.20 38.68
C GLY A 818 -13.55 -56.45 37.85
N LYS A 819 -12.49 -57.19 38.06
CA LYS A 819 -12.09 -58.36 37.25
C LYS A 819 -13.13 -59.46 37.25
N GLU A 820 -13.72 -59.78 38.43
CA GLU A 820 -14.77 -60.75 38.57
C GLU A 820 -16.06 -60.36 37.85
N ALA A 821 -16.45 -59.05 37.96
CA ALA A 821 -17.60 -58.51 37.24
C ALA A 821 -17.43 -58.63 35.71
N ILE A 822 -16.21 -58.34 35.21
CA ILE A 822 -15.88 -58.46 33.78
C ILE A 822 -15.94 -59.93 33.35
N ALA A 823 -15.42 -60.85 34.14
CA ALA A 823 -15.45 -62.28 33.86
C ALA A 823 -16.88 -62.84 33.77
N ARG A 824 -17.81 -62.27 34.51
CA ARG A 824 -19.24 -62.56 34.52
C ARG A 824 -20.07 -61.83 33.47
N GLY A 825 -19.44 -60.98 32.61
CA GLY A 825 -20.08 -60.34 31.47
C GLY A 825 -20.31 -58.84 31.64
N ALA A 826 -20.21 -58.27 32.84
CA ALA A 826 -20.38 -56.82 33.04
C ALA A 826 -19.14 -56.06 32.61
N LYS A 827 -19.21 -55.39 31.47
CA LYS A 827 -18.12 -54.59 30.91
C LYS A 827 -18.51 -53.10 31.01
N ALA A 828 -17.65 -52.27 31.58
CA ALA A 828 -17.90 -50.84 31.80
C ALA A 828 -18.28 -50.07 30.51
N GLY A 829 -17.65 -50.43 29.37
CA GLY A 829 -17.96 -49.84 28.07
C GLY A 829 -19.38 -50.12 27.58
N ASP A 830 -19.90 -51.31 27.84
CA ASP A 830 -21.24 -51.72 27.45
C ASP A 830 -22.27 -51.13 28.44
N VAL A 831 -22.01 -51.20 29.74
CA VAL A 831 -22.83 -50.58 30.79
C VAL A 831 -23.03 -49.08 30.53
N VAL A 832 -21.94 -48.33 30.34
CA VAL A 832 -22.05 -46.88 30.14
C VAL A 832 -22.77 -46.53 28.85
N ARG A 833 -22.61 -47.33 27.79
CA ARG A 833 -23.26 -47.13 26.49
C ARG A 833 -24.77 -47.27 26.58
N GLU A 834 -25.25 -48.32 27.23
CA GLU A 834 -26.68 -48.58 27.37
C GLU A 834 -27.37 -47.53 28.26
N ILE A 835 -26.73 -47.14 29.36
CA ILE A 835 -27.26 -46.11 30.25
C ILE A 835 -27.26 -44.74 29.57
N ALA A 836 -26.16 -44.40 28.88
CA ALA A 836 -26.08 -43.11 28.16
C ALA A 836 -27.12 -43.03 27.03
N LYS A 837 -27.42 -44.12 26.33
CA LYS A 837 -28.43 -44.19 25.28
C LYS A 837 -29.84 -43.85 25.82
N LEU A 838 -30.18 -44.29 27.04
CA LEU A 838 -31.45 -43.93 27.69
C LEU A 838 -31.53 -42.44 28.01
N ALA A 839 -30.41 -41.81 28.30
CA ALA A 839 -30.31 -40.37 28.56
C ALA A 839 -29.95 -39.54 27.31
N GLY A 840 -30.14 -40.06 26.09
CA GLY A 840 -29.91 -39.37 24.82
C GLY A 840 -28.45 -39.02 24.59
N GLY A 841 -27.51 -39.75 25.17
CA GLY A 841 -26.09 -39.56 25.04
C GLY A 841 -25.38 -40.73 24.36
N GLY A 842 -24.05 -40.72 24.43
CA GLY A 842 -23.22 -41.79 23.88
C GLY A 842 -21.80 -41.72 24.42
N GLY A 843 -21.13 -42.87 24.41
CA GLY A 843 -19.75 -42.99 24.86
C GLY A 843 -19.34 -44.46 24.91
N GLY A 844 -18.23 -44.74 25.54
CA GLY A 844 -17.68 -46.06 25.65
C GLY A 844 -16.31 -46.00 26.31
N GLY A 845 -15.63 -47.14 26.32
CA GLY A 845 -14.30 -47.19 26.91
C GLY A 845 -13.83 -48.64 27.01
N ARG A 846 -12.87 -48.85 27.89
CA ARG A 846 -12.33 -50.21 28.17
C ARG A 846 -13.33 -51.04 28.98
N PRO A 847 -13.17 -52.35 29.03
CA PRO A 847 -14.04 -53.23 29.84
C PRO A 847 -14.02 -52.91 31.34
N ASP A 848 -12.92 -52.34 31.84
CA ASP A 848 -12.69 -52.04 33.24
C ASP A 848 -13.06 -50.60 33.65
N SER A 849 -13.12 -49.66 32.71
CA SER A 849 -13.48 -48.25 32.95
C SER A 849 -13.93 -47.56 31.67
N ALA A 850 -15.05 -46.86 31.69
CA ALA A 850 -15.61 -46.15 30.55
C ALA A 850 -16.38 -44.91 30.97
N MET A 851 -16.48 -43.94 30.07
CA MET A 851 -17.23 -42.68 30.29
C MET A 851 -18.11 -42.37 29.10
N ALA A 852 -19.27 -41.80 29.36
CA ALA A 852 -20.17 -41.29 28.36
C ALA A 852 -20.70 -39.90 28.73
N GLY A 853 -20.97 -39.08 27.75
CA GLY A 853 -21.68 -37.79 27.90
C GLY A 853 -23.18 -37.99 27.65
N CYS A 854 -24.01 -37.30 28.43
CA CYS A 854 -25.47 -37.29 28.27
C CYS A 854 -25.93 -35.87 27.89
N LYS A 855 -26.82 -35.79 26.86
CA LYS A 855 -27.36 -34.53 26.39
C LYS A 855 -28.69 -34.14 27.04
N ASN A 856 -29.39 -35.11 27.63
CA ASN A 856 -30.69 -34.87 28.25
C ASN A 856 -30.59 -35.19 29.74
N VAL A 857 -30.33 -34.14 30.51
CA VAL A 857 -30.15 -34.24 31.98
C VAL A 857 -31.45 -34.68 32.68
N ASP A 858 -32.61 -34.32 32.18
CA ASP A 858 -33.92 -34.66 32.76
C ASP A 858 -34.20 -36.16 32.70
N LYS A 859 -33.65 -36.89 31.74
CA LYS A 859 -33.77 -38.36 31.63
C LYS A 859 -32.72 -39.16 32.43
N LEU A 860 -31.74 -38.46 32.98
CA LEU A 860 -30.63 -39.09 33.70
C LEU A 860 -31.09 -39.86 34.96
N PRO A 861 -32.01 -39.33 35.79
CA PRO A 861 -32.50 -40.10 36.95
C PRO A 861 -33.14 -41.45 36.56
N ASP A 862 -33.96 -41.46 35.52
CA ASP A 862 -34.62 -42.68 35.03
C ASP A 862 -33.60 -43.67 34.44
N ALA A 863 -32.59 -43.16 33.73
CA ALA A 863 -31.52 -43.98 33.20
C ALA A 863 -30.65 -44.60 34.32
N MET A 864 -30.34 -43.84 35.34
CA MET A 864 -29.56 -44.29 36.50
C MET A 864 -30.36 -45.30 37.38
N ALA A 865 -31.68 -45.12 37.50
CA ALA A 865 -32.55 -46.10 38.21
C ALA A 865 -32.57 -47.46 37.51
N GLN A 866 -32.40 -47.52 36.20
CA GLN A 866 -32.34 -48.76 35.43
C GLN A 866 -30.95 -49.41 35.43
N ALA A 867 -29.91 -48.73 35.91
CA ALA A 867 -28.54 -49.20 35.84
C ALA A 867 -28.32 -50.57 36.49
N ALA A 868 -28.94 -50.81 37.62
CA ALA A 868 -28.84 -52.11 38.33
C ALA A 868 -29.47 -53.27 37.54
N ALA A 869 -30.63 -53.00 36.89
CA ALA A 869 -31.30 -54.02 36.06
C ALA A 869 -30.49 -54.35 34.82
N LEU A 870 -29.96 -53.28 34.13
CA LEU A 870 -29.09 -53.42 32.97
C LEU A 870 -27.81 -54.22 33.27
N VAL A 871 -27.20 -53.97 34.41
CA VAL A 871 -26.00 -54.71 34.82
C VAL A 871 -26.38 -56.18 35.11
N ARG A 872 -27.54 -56.43 35.75
CA ARG A 872 -28.01 -57.80 36.05
C ARG A 872 -28.30 -58.65 34.79
N ASP A 873 -28.83 -57.96 33.74
CA ASP A 873 -29.08 -58.59 32.43
C ASP A 873 -27.80 -58.96 31.67
N MET A 874 -26.69 -58.26 32.00
CA MET A 874 -25.37 -58.50 31.37
C MET A 874 -24.54 -59.60 32.08
N ILE A 875 -24.85 -59.97 33.35
CA ILE A 875 -24.12 -60.96 34.08
C ILE A 875 -24.79 -62.32 33.91
N GLN A 876 -23.99 -63.29 33.55
CA GLN A 876 -24.42 -64.74 33.48
C GLN A 876 -24.05 -65.51 34.73
#